data_e7b867f104771b8f2efa34b883b7f99e
#
_entry.id   e7b867f104771b8f2efa34b883b7f99e
#
_cell.length_a   1.000
_cell.length_b   1.000
_cell.length_c   1.000
_cell.angle_alpha   90.00
_cell.angle_beta   90.00
_cell.angle_gamma   90.00
#
_symmetry.space_group_name_H-M   'P 1'
#
loop_
_entity.id
_entity.type
_entity.pdbx_description
1 polymer ?
#
loop_
_entity_poly.entity_id
_entity_poly.type
_entity_poly.pdbx_seq_one_letter_code
_entity_poly.pdbx_strand_id
1 'polypeptide(L)'
;MKSCRTGSNGALYSLRGALLFAILICTRHGFAQQPGATAQATSASVTGKVTAAAGQKTINNLAGISVRLTATSAGSTSKTTATDFEGRYEFTHLAPGSYNLEVSVEGFQPWAAVVTLGPGQAATEDVALLLSSVEERIEVQGEAVEVATQSVSATATVNQQQLEDLPLRTQKFTEALSMSPSVIRTQEGKLNFNGQAESQGMLLVDSAENVDPVSGSFAIPVPVNVIQNIQVFSTPDSSAYGGFSGGLTRIDIRPPVPGWNYKFLDLVPSFRGKNDHLVGLLNMTPGVEFGGPLIKNKLNFSETMTYEFRKDPIHGLSWPVDETMTYSLVSFTQFQWTFSAKHLLNLNINVFPSTILFANIDTLIPQTASANFRRRGVSVGISDDYQFDSGLLLTTVVRYTNFYNTIRGQGSADMTINPEGWGGNYFNTFSRNANQLEALPILQLPVISWHGSHQLQVGTDVLYRSFTGSSVSRPIDLLAEDGTVAETINFLGAGQLLGNDTEVSIYGEDRWSLAKGLALNFGGRLTHQTIGRSVAFAPRAGLAYSMAGNKLVVRAGAGLIYGHVPLLAADNGGYQDRVISFFSGPFMNQTIALQNVYQSSGIAGNTSTLTDHDSSSRTFTWNLEAEAPLRKNISLRAGYYETQTVNLFILDPILPVTGTSGSMVLENTGTSNYRQAQVTVRYRPSERNELNISYAWSRARGDLNTLSDSFLPVQAPVIRPNAYGVLPSDIPNRVLAWGYVTLPKKFVFSPVADIHTGFPYSNVDVLQDYVGVPDSLRFPVYFSLNVKLARDFMVRMPFGEKAKRRKINIGVFSLDVTNRLNPHDVFNNVTSPLFGVFAGFPRRLTGLDINLGE
;
A
#
# COMPACT_ATOMS: atom_id res chain seq x y z
N MET A 1 -45.53 -40.63 10.79
CA MET A 1 -45.88 -40.59 12.22
C MET A 1 -44.84 -39.79 12.98
N LYS A 2 -45.26 -38.73 13.70
CA LYS A 2 -44.58 -37.93 14.72
C LYS A 2 -43.25 -37.26 14.27
N SER A 3 -43.17 -36.00 13.86
CA SER A 3 -43.25 -34.76 14.66
C SER A 3 -42.03 -34.57 15.56
N CYS A 4 -41.16 -33.66 15.12
CA CYS A 4 -40.53 -32.73 16.06
C CYS A 4 -40.16 -31.45 15.32
N ARG A 5 -40.90 -30.38 15.60
CA ARG A 5 -40.62 -28.98 15.36
C ARG A 5 -39.70 -28.48 16.47
N THR A 6 -38.66 -27.76 16.11
CA THR A 6 -38.07 -26.63 16.89
C THR A 6 -37.25 -25.85 15.90
N GLY A 7 -37.42 -24.60 15.59
CA GLY A 7 -37.68 -23.48 16.45
C GLY A 7 -36.59 -22.49 16.09
N SER A 8 -36.70 -21.78 14.94
CA SER A 8 -35.79 -20.73 14.55
C SER A 8 -36.52 -19.38 14.70
N ASN A 9 -36.48 -18.79 15.85
CA ASN A 9 -36.81 -17.38 16.09
C ASN A 9 -36.02 -16.91 17.31
N GLY A 10 -34.90 -16.26 17.08
CA GLY A 10 -34.10 -15.71 18.17
C GLY A 10 -32.99 -14.75 17.79
N ALA A 11 -32.76 -14.49 16.49
CA ALA A 11 -31.60 -13.69 16.05
C ALA A 11 -31.93 -12.28 15.51
N LEU A 12 -33.20 -11.88 15.48
CA LEU A 12 -33.62 -10.60 14.91
C LEU A 12 -33.89 -9.48 15.93
N TYR A 13 -33.87 -9.76 17.21
CA TYR A 13 -34.17 -8.77 18.27
C TYR A 13 -32.95 -8.11 18.93
N SER A 14 -31.74 -8.64 18.71
CA SER A 14 -30.52 -8.06 19.32
C SER A 14 -29.90 -6.90 18.54
N LEU A 15 -30.18 -6.75 17.23
CA LEU A 15 -29.62 -5.64 16.41
C LEU A 15 -30.37 -4.31 16.56
N ARG A 16 -31.64 -4.33 16.98
CA ARG A 16 -32.38 -3.07 17.20
C ARG A 16 -32.05 -2.38 18.52
N GLY A 17 -31.51 -3.11 19.51
CA GLY A 17 -31.10 -2.54 20.79
C GLY A 17 -29.77 -1.77 20.74
N ALA A 18 -28.84 -2.13 19.87
CA ALA A 18 -27.53 -1.50 19.80
C ALA A 18 -27.52 -0.15 19.02
N LEU A 19 -28.42 0.04 18.09
CA LEU A 19 -28.53 1.31 17.34
C LEU A 19 -29.27 2.40 18.12
N LEU A 20 -30.16 2.05 19.05
CA LEU A 20 -30.89 2.99 19.89
C LEU A 20 -30.07 3.50 21.10
N PHE A 21 -29.05 2.77 21.52
CA PHE A 21 -28.18 3.20 22.61
C PHE A 21 -27.16 4.28 22.23
N ALA A 22 -26.84 4.42 20.94
CA ALA A 22 -25.93 5.46 20.44
C ALA A 22 -26.60 6.83 20.26
N ILE A 23 -27.94 6.90 20.26
CA ILE A 23 -28.68 8.15 20.03
C ILE A 23 -29.15 8.82 21.33
N LEU A 24 -29.19 8.09 22.46
CA LEU A 24 -29.78 8.61 23.74
C LEU A 24 -28.77 9.26 24.69
N ILE A 25 -27.49 9.42 24.37
CA ILE A 25 -26.47 10.01 25.26
C ILE A 25 -26.29 11.55 25.03
N CYS A 26 -26.97 12.15 24.06
CA CYS A 26 -26.76 13.56 23.72
C CYS A 26 -27.77 14.56 24.31
N THR A 27 -28.62 14.18 25.23
CA THR A 27 -29.49 15.18 25.86
C THR A 27 -29.58 14.98 27.37
N ARG A 28 -28.83 15.73 28.11
CA ARG A 28 -29.12 16.42 29.38
C ARG A 28 -27.85 16.75 30.16
N HIS A 29 -27.45 18.02 30.20
CA HIS A 29 -26.99 18.66 31.44
C HIS A 29 -27.37 20.13 31.40
N GLY A 30 -28.27 20.44 32.26
CA GLY A 30 -28.71 21.80 32.57
C GLY A 30 -27.78 22.45 33.59
N PHE A 31 -27.85 23.74 33.55
CA PHE A 31 -27.16 24.73 34.36
C PHE A 31 -27.21 24.49 35.88
N ALA A 32 -26.08 24.77 36.57
CA ALA A 32 -26.07 25.34 37.92
C ALA A 32 -24.93 26.34 38.04
N GLN A 33 -25.30 27.58 38.27
CA GLN A 33 -24.43 28.67 38.68
C GLN A 33 -24.14 28.60 40.18
N GLN A 34 -22.88 28.88 40.55
CA GLN A 34 -22.60 29.49 41.85
C GLN A 34 -21.40 30.46 41.77
N PRO A 35 -21.41 31.56 42.48
CA PRO A 35 -20.47 32.65 42.28
C PRO A 35 -19.34 32.70 43.33
N GLY A 36 -18.21 33.31 42.92
CA GLY A 36 -17.37 34.07 43.83
C GLY A 36 -16.08 33.47 44.31
N ALA A 37 -14.99 33.89 43.64
CA ALA A 37 -13.81 34.44 44.32
C ALA A 37 -12.86 34.98 43.25
N THR A 38 -12.74 36.27 43.13
CA THR A 38 -11.74 36.98 42.34
C THR A 38 -10.36 36.79 42.94
N ALA A 39 -9.61 35.83 42.45
CA ALA A 39 -8.16 35.85 42.57
C ALA A 39 -7.63 36.54 41.32
N GLN A 40 -6.90 37.64 41.43
CA GLN A 40 -6.11 38.25 40.37
C GLN A 40 -5.13 37.22 39.85
N ALA A 41 -5.47 36.60 38.71
CA ALA A 41 -4.58 35.72 38.02
C ALA A 41 -3.47 36.59 37.38
N THR A 42 -2.28 36.57 37.98
CA THR A 42 -1.05 37.11 37.36
C THR A 42 -0.84 36.43 36.03
N SER A 43 -1.06 37.15 34.92
CA SER A 43 -0.95 36.60 33.59
C SER A 43 0.51 36.30 33.23
N ALA A 44 0.79 35.10 32.74
CA ALA A 44 2.08 34.70 32.23
C ALA A 44 2.24 35.08 30.74
N SER A 45 3.46 35.06 30.22
CA SER A 45 3.76 35.30 28.80
C SER A 45 4.83 34.35 28.29
N VAL A 46 4.81 34.10 26.96
CA VAL A 46 5.85 33.39 26.24
C VAL A 46 6.34 34.26 25.09
N THR A 47 7.63 34.49 25.01
CA THR A 47 8.29 35.22 23.94
C THR A 47 9.38 34.33 23.31
N GLY A 48 9.80 34.60 22.09
CA GLY A 48 10.91 33.90 21.49
C GLY A 48 11.17 34.36 20.07
N LYS A 49 12.18 33.78 19.45
CA LYS A 49 12.57 34.07 18.09
C LYS A 49 12.65 32.79 17.26
N VAL A 50 12.00 32.82 16.11
CA VAL A 50 12.12 31.77 15.11
C VAL A 50 13.34 32.07 14.25
N THR A 51 14.25 31.11 14.14
CA THR A 51 15.47 31.19 13.32
C THR A 51 15.61 29.92 12.49
N ALA A 52 16.30 29.97 11.36
CA ALA A 52 16.80 28.77 10.73
C ALA A 52 18.03 28.28 11.50
N ALA A 53 18.10 27.00 11.84
CA ALA A 53 19.20 26.45 12.63
C ALA A 53 20.56 26.67 11.94
N ALA A 54 21.54 27.22 12.69
CA ALA A 54 22.89 27.57 12.31
C ALA A 54 23.06 28.67 11.24
N GLY A 55 22.89 29.90 11.70
CA GLY A 55 23.76 31.02 11.30
C GLY A 55 23.64 31.51 9.87
N GLN A 56 22.41 31.70 9.33
CA GLN A 56 22.34 32.52 8.15
C GLN A 56 21.01 33.24 7.85
N LYS A 57 21.19 34.38 7.27
CA LYS A 57 20.29 35.40 6.74
C LYS A 57 19.36 34.96 5.61
N THR A 58 18.87 33.72 5.53
CA THR A 58 18.22 33.28 4.31
C THR A 58 16.85 32.63 4.43
N ILE A 59 16.11 32.87 5.48
CA ILE A 59 14.67 33.08 5.29
C ILE A 59 14.54 34.56 4.99
N ASN A 60 14.35 34.91 3.72
CA ASN A 60 14.19 36.30 3.30
C ASN A 60 12.95 36.96 3.88
N ASN A 61 12.14 36.25 4.62
CA ASN A 61 11.01 36.78 5.37
C ASN A 61 10.69 35.89 6.57
N LEU A 62 11.23 36.19 7.73
CA LEU A 62 10.85 35.60 9.02
C LEU A 62 9.52 36.15 9.55
N ALA A 63 8.92 37.11 8.85
CA ALA A 63 7.63 37.69 9.21
C ALA A 63 6.48 36.78 8.72
N GLY A 64 5.47 36.64 9.55
CA GLY A 64 4.26 35.91 9.19
C GLY A 64 4.34 34.39 9.43
N ILE A 65 5.43 33.89 10.02
CA ILE A 65 5.49 32.48 10.43
C ILE A 65 4.46 32.24 11.54
N SER A 66 3.59 31.28 11.33
CA SER A 66 2.57 30.90 12.31
C SER A 66 3.20 30.14 13.47
N VAL A 67 3.05 30.67 14.69
CA VAL A 67 3.46 30.04 15.94
C VAL A 67 2.21 29.70 16.72
N ARG A 68 2.06 28.44 17.14
CA ARG A 68 0.89 27.94 17.87
C ARG A 68 1.27 27.57 19.30
N LEU A 69 0.42 27.94 20.26
CA LEU A 69 0.56 27.59 21.67
C LEU A 69 -0.72 26.91 22.15
N THR A 70 -0.64 25.65 22.56
CA THR A 70 -1.79 24.83 22.97
C THR A 70 -1.63 24.37 24.41
N ALA A 71 -2.62 24.65 25.29
CA ALA A 71 -2.56 24.18 26.68
C ALA A 71 -2.68 22.65 26.75
N THR A 72 -1.88 21.98 27.61
CA THR A 72 -1.88 20.52 27.75
C THR A 72 -2.99 19.95 28.61
N SER A 73 -3.85 20.80 29.20
CA SER A 73 -5.00 20.42 30.04
C SER A 73 -6.26 20.08 29.23
N ALA A 74 -7.10 19.21 29.74
CA ALA A 74 -8.37 18.82 29.09
C ALA A 74 -9.31 20.04 28.94
N GLY A 75 -9.70 20.33 27.69
CA GLY A 75 -10.50 21.53 27.31
C GLY A 75 -9.67 22.65 26.66
N SER A 76 -8.53 22.35 26.10
CA SER A 76 -7.49 23.25 25.62
C SER A 76 -7.98 24.25 24.55
N THR A 77 -7.76 25.52 24.81
CA THR A 77 -7.78 26.58 23.81
C THR A 77 -6.40 26.76 23.23
N SER A 78 -6.28 26.71 21.92
CA SER A 78 -5.05 27.06 21.21
C SER A 78 -5.03 28.56 20.91
N LYS A 79 -3.86 29.18 21.06
CA LYS A 79 -3.59 30.54 20.61
C LYS A 79 -2.59 30.51 19.48
N THR A 80 -2.76 31.32 18.46
CA THR A 80 -1.83 31.42 17.34
C THR A 80 -1.39 32.89 17.22
N THR A 81 -0.10 33.11 16.99
CA THR A 81 0.50 34.40 16.65
C THR A 81 1.37 34.27 15.42
N ALA A 82 1.70 35.37 14.78
CA ALA A 82 2.64 35.37 13.66
C ALA A 82 3.90 36.14 14.07
N THR A 83 5.03 35.70 13.53
CA THR A 83 6.33 36.36 13.74
C THR A 83 6.39 37.74 13.08
N ASP A 84 7.16 38.66 13.67
CA ASP A 84 7.49 39.98 13.13
C ASP A 84 8.65 39.86 12.07
N PHE A 85 9.11 40.98 11.52
CA PHE A 85 10.17 41.03 10.51
C PHE A 85 11.53 40.51 10.99
N GLU A 86 11.78 40.50 12.31
CA GLU A 86 12.98 39.93 12.94
C GLU A 86 12.80 38.47 13.37
N GLY A 87 11.62 37.87 13.07
CA GLY A 87 11.25 36.50 13.45
C GLY A 87 10.81 36.35 14.90
N ARG A 88 10.51 37.45 15.62
CA ARG A 88 10.07 37.40 17.03
C ARG A 88 8.58 37.15 17.11
N TYR A 89 8.18 36.39 18.14
CA TYR A 89 6.80 36.12 18.46
C TYR A 89 6.52 36.32 19.97
N GLU A 90 5.26 36.62 20.31
CA GLU A 90 4.83 36.85 21.68
C GLU A 90 3.42 36.33 21.91
N PHE A 91 3.23 35.65 23.04
CA PHE A 91 1.94 35.30 23.60
C PHE A 91 1.81 35.95 24.98
N THR A 92 0.78 36.75 25.17
CA THR A 92 0.47 37.42 26.43
C THR A 92 -0.83 36.87 27.01
N HIS A 93 -1.05 37.23 28.29
CA HIS A 93 -2.28 36.86 29.01
C HIS A 93 -2.53 35.36 29.03
N LEU A 94 -1.51 34.59 29.39
CA LEU A 94 -1.59 33.14 29.55
C LEU A 94 -1.89 32.79 30.99
N ALA A 95 -2.74 31.75 31.18
CA ALA A 95 -2.94 31.16 32.48
C ALA A 95 -1.70 30.34 32.89
N PRO A 96 -1.37 30.22 34.16
CA PRO A 96 -0.33 29.28 34.61
C PRO A 96 -0.67 27.87 34.23
N GLY A 97 0.30 27.11 33.66
CA GLY A 97 0.10 25.75 33.20
C GLY A 97 1.16 25.32 32.18
N SER A 98 1.07 24.09 31.71
CA SER A 98 1.94 23.57 30.66
C SER A 98 1.29 23.73 29.29
N TYR A 99 2.08 24.19 28.34
CA TYR A 99 1.66 24.48 26.97
C TYR A 99 2.58 23.75 25.98
N ASN A 100 2.02 23.26 24.89
CA ASN A 100 2.76 22.80 23.75
C ASN A 100 2.90 23.94 22.75
N LEU A 101 4.15 24.34 22.47
CA LEU A 101 4.50 25.38 21.50
C LEU A 101 4.95 24.69 20.22
N GLU A 102 4.31 25.04 19.12
CA GLU A 102 4.54 24.41 17.82
C GLU A 102 4.79 25.46 16.74
N VAL A 103 5.76 25.19 15.87
CA VAL A 103 6.06 26.00 14.69
C VAL A 103 6.25 25.06 13.52
N SER A 104 5.45 25.29 12.47
CA SER A 104 5.54 24.57 11.21
C SER A 104 5.71 25.54 10.06
N VAL A 105 6.72 25.32 9.24
CA VAL A 105 7.06 26.14 8.08
C VAL A 105 7.35 25.20 6.92
N GLU A 106 6.78 25.50 5.75
CA GLU A 106 6.99 24.72 4.53
C GLU A 106 8.49 24.64 4.17
N GLY A 107 8.98 23.43 3.91
CA GLY A 107 10.41 23.18 3.68
C GLY A 107 11.24 22.96 4.95
N PHE A 108 10.64 23.03 6.14
CA PHE A 108 11.32 22.79 7.41
C PHE A 108 10.66 21.68 8.22
N GLN A 109 11.43 21.01 9.07
CA GLN A 109 10.89 20.04 10.01
C GLN A 109 10.01 20.78 11.05
N PRO A 110 8.80 20.26 11.38
CA PRO A 110 8.01 20.82 12.45
C PRO A 110 8.80 20.82 13.76
N TRP A 111 8.74 21.93 14.47
CA TRP A 111 9.38 22.08 15.75
C TRP A 111 8.30 22.17 16.85
N ALA A 112 8.48 21.43 17.94
CA ALA A 112 7.60 21.49 19.08
C ALA A 112 8.37 21.40 20.40
N ALA A 113 7.93 22.17 21.41
CA ALA A 113 8.44 22.14 22.78
C ALA A 113 7.32 22.33 23.80
N VAL A 114 7.49 21.74 24.98
CA VAL A 114 6.58 21.94 26.11
C VAL A 114 7.12 23.06 27.00
N VAL A 115 6.34 24.14 27.13
CA VAL A 115 6.65 25.30 27.99
C VAL A 115 5.73 25.26 29.20
N THR A 116 6.32 25.27 30.39
CA THR A 116 5.55 25.29 31.64
C THR A 116 5.69 26.68 32.28
N LEU A 117 4.54 27.32 32.52
CA LEU A 117 4.43 28.68 33.03
C LEU A 117 3.88 28.70 34.46
N GLY A 118 4.64 29.31 35.36
CA GLY A 118 4.16 29.67 36.67
C GLY A 118 3.31 30.99 36.67
N PRO A 119 2.63 31.33 37.78
CA PRO A 119 1.87 32.59 37.90
C PRO A 119 2.77 33.82 37.68
N GLY A 120 2.43 34.65 36.68
CA GLY A 120 3.20 35.87 36.35
C GLY A 120 4.55 35.64 35.68
N GLN A 121 4.87 34.44 35.29
CA GLN A 121 6.15 34.11 34.68
C GLN A 121 6.21 34.54 33.22
N ALA A 122 7.29 35.18 32.81
CA ALA A 122 7.69 35.36 31.42
C ALA A 122 8.71 34.29 31.06
N ALA A 123 8.42 33.44 30.05
CA ALA A 123 9.32 32.44 29.49
C ALA A 123 9.82 32.89 28.12
N THR A 124 11.04 32.55 27.79
CA THR A 124 11.60 32.77 26.47
C THR A 124 11.96 31.40 25.86
N GLU A 125 11.40 31.13 24.67
CA GLU A 125 11.64 29.85 23.94
C GLU A 125 11.99 30.18 22.47
N ASP A 126 13.26 30.00 22.13
CA ASP A 126 13.74 30.24 20.79
C ASP A 126 13.58 28.99 19.92
N VAL A 127 13.06 29.18 18.72
CA VAL A 127 12.76 28.11 17.76
C VAL A 127 13.85 28.09 16.68
N ALA A 128 14.54 26.98 16.56
CA ALA A 128 15.52 26.74 15.48
C ALA A 128 14.91 25.71 14.50
N LEU A 129 14.48 26.18 13.33
CA LEU A 129 13.93 25.34 12.30
C LEU A 129 15.03 24.61 11.54
N LEU A 130 14.89 23.29 11.39
CA LEU A 130 15.74 22.41 10.57
C LEU A 130 15.09 22.21 9.20
N LEU A 131 15.89 22.13 8.13
CA LEU A 131 15.40 21.78 6.81
C LEU A 131 14.71 20.41 6.85
N SER A 132 13.59 20.32 6.16
CA SER A 132 12.95 19.05 5.84
C SER A 132 13.48 18.54 4.50
N SER A 133 13.63 17.22 4.34
CA SER A 133 13.77 16.62 3.02
C SER A 133 12.59 17.08 2.16
N VAL A 134 12.84 17.31 0.86
CA VAL A 134 11.84 17.81 -0.07
C VAL A 134 10.81 16.72 -0.34
N GLU A 135 9.91 16.57 0.57
CA GLU A 135 8.69 15.82 0.41
C GLU A 135 7.54 16.75 0.78
N GLU A 136 6.50 16.73 -0.05
CA GLU A 136 5.25 17.41 0.28
C GLU A 136 4.75 16.89 1.65
N ARG A 137 5.14 17.54 2.73
CA ARG A 137 4.53 17.31 4.02
C ARG A 137 3.18 17.97 4.01
N ILE A 138 2.16 17.22 3.71
CA ILE A 138 0.81 17.56 4.12
C ILE A 138 0.75 17.23 5.61
N GLU A 139 1.09 18.21 6.43
CA GLU A 139 0.85 18.15 7.86
C GLU A 139 -0.66 18.22 8.08
N VAL A 140 -1.26 17.10 8.44
CA VAL A 140 -2.66 17.08 8.92
C VAL A 140 -2.64 17.58 10.37
N GLN A 141 -2.60 18.90 10.57
CA GLN A 141 -2.82 19.49 11.89
C GLN A 141 -4.30 19.49 12.22
N GLY A 142 -4.61 19.01 13.41
CA GLY A 142 -5.98 18.84 13.91
C GLY A 142 -6.66 20.12 14.36
N GLU A 143 -7.19 20.88 13.45
CA GLU A 143 -8.34 21.75 13.70
C GLU A 143 -9.25 21.75 12.48
N ALA A 144 -10.56 21.62 12.70
CA ALA A 144 -11.64 21.54 11.71
C ALA A 144 -11.19 20.88 10.40
N VAL A 145 -11.85 19.86 9.89
CA VAL A 145 -11.48 19.16 8.66
C VAL A 145 -10.99 20.17 7.61
N GLU A 146 -9.70 20.45 7.60
CA GLU A 146 -9.10 21.40 6.67
C GLU A 146 -8.98 20.64 5.34
N VAL A 147 -9.79 21.06 4.39
CA VAL A 147 -9.75 20.55 3.03
C VAL A 147 -8.45 21.08 2.42
N ALA A 148 -7.56 20.20 2.01
CA ALA A 148 -6.31 20.59 1.35
C ALA A 148 -6.62 21.40 0.08
N THR A 149 -6.45 22.72 0.17
CA THR A 149 -6.87 23.64 -0.90
C THR A 149 -5.85 23.78 -2.02
N GLN A 150 -4.64 23.26 -1.81
CA GLN A 150 -3.52 23.37 -2.75
C GLN A 150 -3.11 22.03 -3.38
N SER A 151 -3.57 20.90 -2.82
CA SER A 151 -3.33 19.59 -3.46
C SER A 151 -4.28 19.39 -4.63
N VAL A 152 -3.71 19.16 -5.79
CA VAL A 152 -4.44 18.92 -7.05
C VAL A 152 -4.87 17.45 -7.17
N SER A 153 -4.14 16.55 -6.53
CA SER A 153 -4.42 15.11 -6.55
C SER A 153 -5.25 14.65 -5.36
N ALA A 154 -6.20 13.77 -5.64
CA ALA A 154 -6.95 13.03 -4.62
C ALA A 154 -6.08 11.93 -4.02
N THR A 155 -5.66 12.12 -2.79
CA THR A 155 -4.79 11.20 -2.08
C THR A 155 -5.51 10.60 -0.87
N ALA A 156 -5.44 9.27 -0.72
CA ALA A 156 -5.79 8.60 0.52
C ALA A 156 -4.53 8.50 1.39
N THR A 157 -4.56 9.09 2.58
CA THR A 157 -3.43 9.09 3.50
C THR A 157 -3.77 8.26 4.74
N VAL A 158 -2.85 7.39 5.13
CA VAL A 158 -2.89 6.62 6.39
C VAL A 158 -1.65 7.00 7.19
N ASN A 159 -1.84 7.63 8.34
CA ASN A 159 -0.74 8.05 9.21
C ASN A 159 -0.33 6.96 10.20
N GLN A 160 0.79 7.16 10.91
CA GLN A 160 1.33 6.21 11.87
C GLN A 160 0.30 5.80 12.93
N GLN A 161 -0.43 6.75 13.53
CA GLN A 161 -1.41 6.43 14.56
C GLN A 161 -2.55 5.54 14.03
N GLN A 162 -3.02 5.82 12.80
CA GLN A 162 -4.02 4.97 12.15
C GLN A 162 -3.49 3.56 11.90
N LEU A 163 -2.21 3.42 11.51
CA LEU A 163 -1.57 2.10 11.35
C LEU A 163 -1.51 1.32 12.67
N GLU A 164 -1.21 1.99 13.79
CA GLU A 164 -1.15 1.38 15.12
C GLU A 164 -2.54 1.02 15.67
N ASP A 165 -3.56 1.84 15.40
CA ASP A 165 -4.90 1.65 15.94
C ASP A 165 -5.76 0.66 15.15
N LEU A 166 -5.50 0.47 13.83
CA LEU A 166 -6.28 -0.43 12.99
C LEU A 166 -6.06 -1.92 13.36
N PRO A 167 -7.08 -2.78 13.15
CA PRO A 167 -6.97 -4.23 13.37
C PRO A 167 -6.22 -4.91 12.23
N LEU A 168 -4.91 -4.64 12.09
CA LEU A 168 -4.05 -5.27 11.10
C LEU A 168 -3.58 -6.63 11.60
N ARG A 169 -3.68 -7.64 10.73
CA ARG A 169 -3.33 -9.03 11.07
C ARG A 169 -1.83 -9.25 11.21
N THR A 170 -1.05 -8.68 10.30
CA THR A 170 0.38 -9.01 10.13
C THR A 170 1.29 -7.81 10.33
N GLN A 171 0.76 -6.66 10.74
CA GLN A 171 1.54 -5.41 10.87
C GLN A 171 2.32 -5.06 9.58
N LYS A 172 1.77 -5.44 8.41
CA LYS A 172 2.31 -5.07 7.10
C LYS A 172 1.59 -3.84 6.56
N PHE A 173 2.35 -2.89 6.05
CA PHE A 173 1.79 -1.68 5.44
C PHE A 173 0.80 -2.01 4.30
N THR A 174 1.02 -3.12 3.58
CA THR A 174 0.15 -3.57 2.48
C THR A 174 -1.28 -3.88 2.95
N GLU A 175 -1.49 -4.22 4.22
CA GLU A 175 -2.84 -4.41 4.76
C GLU A 175 -3.59 -3.08 4.89
N ALA A 176 -2.88 -2.02 5.28
CA ALA A 176 -3.46 -0.69 5.41
C ALA A 176 -3.85 -0.06 4.06
N LEU A 177 -3.23 -0.49 2.95
CA LEU A 177 -3.56 0.04 1.62
C LEU A 177 -5.02 -0.23 1.24
N SER A 178 -5.60 -1.35 1.70
CA SER A 178 -7.00 -1.69 1.45
C SER A 178 -8.01 -0.77 2.17
N MET A 179 -7.55 0.13 3.05
CA MET A 179 -8.37 1.20 3.64
C MET A 179 -8.68 2.31 2.63
N SER A 180 -7.99 2.35 1.49
CA SER A 180 -8.38 3.17 0.34
C SER A 180 -9.44 2.46 -0.49
N PRO A 181 -10.56 3.11 -0.85
CA PRO A 181 -11.60 2.48 -1.66
C PRO A 181 -11.13 2.07 -3.06
N SER A 182 -10.07 2.69 -3.60
CA SER A 182 -9.48 2.38 -4.90
C SER A 182 -8.49 1.20 -4.87
N VAL A 183 -8.18 0.67 -3.69
CA VAL A 183 -7.30 -0.47 -3.50
C VAL A 183 -8.09 -1.68 -3.03
N ILE A 184 -8.01 -2.75 -3.79
CA ILE A 184 -8.74 -3.99 -3.55
C ILE A 184 -7.73 -5.10 -3.27
N ARG A 185 -8.06 -6.00 -2.38
CA ARG A 185 -7.34 -7.26 -2.22
C ARG A 185 -8.14 -8.34 -2.92
N THR A 186 -7.55 -8.92 -3.97
CA THR A 186 -8.20 -9.95 -4.80
C THR A 186 -8.44 -11.25 -4.00
N GLN A 187 -9.13 -12.19 -4.61
CA GLN A 187 -9.40 -13.51 -4.03
C GLN A 187 -8.09 -14.23 -3.64
N GLU A 188 -7.05 -14.10 -4.46
CA GLU A 188 -5.72 -14.69 -4.20
C GLU A 188 -4.90 -13.87 -3.18
N GLY A 189 -5.47 -12.82 -2.59
CA GLY A 189 -4.83 -11.96 -1.60
C GLY A 189 -3.87 -10.92 -2.15
N LYS A 190 -3.78 -10.76 -3.49
CA LYS A 190 -2.94 -9.75 -4.15
C LYS A 190 -3.61 -8.38 -4.12
N LEU A 191 -2.80 -7.32 -4.15
CA LEU A 191 -3.32 -5.96 -4.28
C LEU A 191 -3.66 -5.64 -5.72
N ASN A 192 -4.71 -4.86 -5.89
CA ASN A 192 -5.13 -4.31 -7.17
C ASN A 192 -5.42 -2.82 -6.99
N PHE A 193 -4.84 -1.99 -7.85
CA PHE A 193 -4.93 -0.54 -7.82
C PHE A 193 -5.68 -0.06 -9.07
N ASN A 194 -6.85 0.54 -8.91
CA ASN A 194 -7.61 1.08 -10.05
C ASN A 194 -7.82 0.05 -11.17
N GLY A 195 -8.13 -1.21 -10.82
CA GLY A 195 -8.33 -2.28 -11.78
C GLY A 195 -7.04 -2.91 -12.33
N GLN A 196 -5.87 -2.42 -11.95
CA GLN A 196 -4.56 -2.93 -12.38
C GLN A 196 -3.92 -3.80 -11.31
N ALA A 197 -3.15 -4.81 -11.72
CA ALA A 197 -2.42 -5.68 -10.80
C ALA A 197 -1.35 -4.91 -9.99
N GLU A 198 -0.97 -5.42 -8.83
CA GLU A 198 0.09 -4.86 -7.97
C GLU A 198 1.38 -4.59 -8.72
N SER A 199 1.79 -5.50 -9.60
CA SER A 199 2.99 -5.40 -10.45
C SER A 199 2.96 -4.26 -11.45
N GLN A 200 1.80 -3.68 -11.72
CA GLN A 200 1.60 -2.52 -12.57
C GLN A 200 1.49 -1.21 -11.76
N GLY A 201 1.44 -1.32 -10.43
CA GLY A 201 1.52 -0.20 -9.50
C GLY A 201 2.97 0.19 -9.22
N MET A 202 3.14 1.31 -8.51
CA MET A 202 4.43 1.79 -8.04
C MET A 202 4.41 1.95 -6.52
N LEU A 203 5.45 1.44 -5.86
CA LEU A 203 5.72 1.69 -4.45
C LEU A 203 7.01 2.49 -4.32
N LEU A 204 6.90 3.69 -3.78
CA LEU A 204 8.04 4.53 -3.45
C LEU A 204 8.27 4.56 -1.94
N VAL A 205 9.52 4.46 -1.54
CA VAL A 205 9.97 4.71 -0.16
C VAL A 205 11.01 5.82 -0.21
N ASP A 206 10.76 6.93 0.48
CA ASP A 206 11.62 8.11 0.39
C ASP A 206 11.94 8.50 -1.07
N SER A 207 10.91 8.58 -1.91
CA SER A 207 10.93 8.98 -3.34
C SER A 207 11.57 7.99 -4.32
N ALA A 208 12.23 6.92 -3.89
CA ALA A 208 12.81 5.91 -4.77
C ALA A 208 11.99 4.61 -4.79
N GLU A 209 12.07 3.87 -5.89
CA GLU A 209 11.34 2.63 -6.09
C GLU A 209 11.71 1.54 -5.07
N ASN A 210 10.72 0.90 -4.48
CA ASN A 210 10.88 -0.18 -3.49
C ASN A 210 10.06 -1.42 -3.88
N VAL A 211 10.22 -1.86 -5.10
CA VAL A 211 9.52 -3.01 -5.71
C VAL A 211 10.50 -4.12 -6.06
N ASP A 212 9.97 -5.31 -6.33
CA ASP A 212 10.76 -6.38 -6.96
C ASP A 212 11.23 -5.91 -8.35
N PRO A 213 12.54 -5.83 -8.61
CA PRO A 213 13.08 -5.22 -9.83
C PRO A 213 12.62 -5.88 -11.14
N VAL A 214 12.12 -7.12 -11.08
CA VAL A 214 11.75 -7.90 -12.27
C VAL A 214 10.24 -7.92 -12.48
N SER A 215 9.48 -8.16 -11.41
CA SER A 215 8.03 -8.28 -11.49
C SER A 215 7.27 -6.98 -11.17
N GLY A 216 7.89 -6.00 -10.52
CA GLY A 216 7.22 -4.78 -10.06
C GLY A 216 6.36 -4.98 -8.81
N SER A 217 6.31 -6.19 -8.22
CA SER A 217 5.47 -6.46 -7.05
C SER A 217 5.98 -5.80 -5.78
N PHE A 218 5.09 -5.49 -4.81
CA PHE A 218 5.41 -4.88 -3.51
C PHE A 218 6.01 -5.91 -2.54
N ALA A 219 7.00 -6.65 -3.03
CA ALA A 219 7.61 -7.79 -2.33
C ALA A 219 8.69 -7.39 -1.32
N ILE A 220 9.13 -6.13 -1.31
CA ILE A 220 10.12 -5.59 -0.37
C ILE A 220 9.39 -4.99 0.83
N PRO A 221 9.45 -5.63 2.01
CA PRO A 221 8.70 -5.19 3.17
C PRO A 221 9.31 -3.92 3.79
N VAL A 222 8.45 -3.08 4.37
CA VAL A 222 8.83 -1.95 5.22
C VAL A 222 8.12 -2.15 6.57
N PRO A 223 8.82 -2.13 7.70
CA PRO A 223 8.18 -2.25 9.01
C PRO A 223 7.21 -1.10 9.27
N VAL A 224 6.01 -1.38 9.74
CA VAL A 224 4.97 -0.36 10.01
C VAL A 224 5.47 0.72 10.96
N ASN A 225 6.31 0.33 11.93
CA ASN A 225 6.82 1.21 12.98
C ASN A 225 7.79 2.29 12.50
N VAL A 226 8.44 2.09 11.33
CA VAL A 226 9.30 3.14 10.73
C VAL A 226 8.52 4.06 9.80
N ILE A 227 7.25 3.77 9.52
CA ILE A 227 6.42 4.55 8.60
C ILE A 227 5.85 5.76 9.32
N GLN A 228 6.01 6.93 8.75
CA GLN A 228 5.36 8.15 9.19
C GLN A 228 3.96 8.28 8.59
N ASN A 229 3.85 8.11 7.27
CA ASN A 229 2.60 8.08 6.55
C ASN A 229 2.70 7.24 5.27
N ILE A 230 1.54 6.80 4.80
CA ILE A 230 1.36 6.13 3.52
C ILE A 230 0.39 6.98 2.72
N GLN A 231 0.73 7.29 1.48
CA GLN A 231 -0.11 8.02 0.55
C GLN A 231 -0.40 7.13 -0.66
N VAL A 232 -1.68 7.00 -0.98
CA VAL A 232 -2.13 6.28 -2.17
C VAL A 232 -2.77 7.29 -3.13
N PHE A 233 -2.17 7.44 -4.29
CA PHE A 233 -2.61 8.36 -5.33
C PHE A 233 -3.45 7.61 -6.35
N SER A 234 -4.71 7.96 -6.47
CA SER A 234 -5.59 7.38 -7.51
C SER A 234 -5.26 7.92 -8.90
N THR A 235 -4.84 9.18 -8.97
CA THR A 235 -4.40 9.86 -10.21
C THR A 235 -3.23 10.76 -9.85
N PRO A 236 -1.97 10.33 -10.03
CA PRO A 236 -0.82 11.17 -9.76
C PRO A 236 -0.73 12.31 -10.78
N ASP A 237 -0.62 13.52 -10.29
CA ASP A 237 -0.53 14.76 -11.05
C ASP A 237 0.90 15.25 -11.28
N SER A 238 1.86 14.75 -10.47
CA SER A 238 3.27 15.14 -10.60
C SER A 238 3.98 14.38 -11.71
N SER A 239 4.78 15.10 -12.50
CA SER A 239 5.63 14.55 -13.55
C SER A 239 6.89 13.87 -13.03
N ALA A 240 7.21 14.03 -11.73
CA ALA A 240 8.31 13.33 -11.07
C ALA A 240 8.13 11.81 -11.09
N TYR A 241 6.88 11.33 -11.09
CA TYR A 241 6.58 9.90 -11.01
C TYR A 241 6.35 9.30 -12.39
N GLY A 242 6.89 8.09 -12.63
CA GLY A 242 6.76 7.34 -13.89
C GLY A 242 6.89 5.85 -13.66
N GLY A 243 6.94 5.06 -14.73
CA GLY A 243 7.24 3.63 -14.64
C GLY A 243 6.08 2.73 -14.22
N PHE A 244 4.83 3.21 -14.15
CA PHE A 244 3.67 2.41 -13.73
C PHE A 244 2.45 2.68 -14.61
N SER A 245 1.48 1.79 -14.56
CA SER A 245 0.20 1.92 -15.25
C SER A 245 -1.01 1.85 -14.32
N GLY A 246 -0.81 1.42 -13.08
CA GLY A 246 -1.83 1.32 -12.02
C GLY A 246 -1.81 2.51 -11.06
N GLY A 247 -1.82 2.24 -9.77
CA GLY A 247 -1.75 3.25 -8.70
C GLY A 247 -0.34 3.54 -8.23
N LEU A 248 -0.13 4.72 -7.66
CA LEU A 248 1.11 5.09 -6.98
C LEU A 248 0.90 5.03 -5.46
N THR A 249 1.77 4.32 -4.77
CA THR A 249 1.86 4.32 -3.30
C THR A 249 3.19 4.93 -2.88
N ARG A 250 3.14 5.95 -2.01
CA ARG A 250 4.33 6.55 -1.42
C ARG A 250 4.35 6.31 0.09
N ILE A 251 5.48 5.88 0.60
CA ILE A 251 5.75 5.70 2.01
C ILE A 251 6.82 6.69 2.43
N ASP A 252 6.47 7.54 3.39
CA ASP A 252 7.40 8.45 4.04
C ASP A 252 7.91 7.80 5.32
N ILE A 253 9.23 7.73 5.48
CA ILE A 253 9.87 7.09 6.63
C ILE A 253 10.07 8.11 7.75
N ARG A 254 9.77 7.69 8.97
CA ARG A 254 9.98 8.50 10.17
C ARG A 254 11.47 8.65 10.46
N PRO A 255 12.00 9.87 10.65
CA PRO A 255 13.41 10.06 11.01
C PRO A 255 13.72 9.47 12.38
N PRO A 256 15.00 9.09 12.64
CA PRO A 256 15.46 8.67 13.95
C PRO A 256 15.23 9.76 15.01
N VAL A 257 14.79 9.36 16.21
CA VAL A 257 14.55 10.32 17.30
C VAL A 257 15.86 10.82 17.90
N PRO A 258 15.94 12.09 18.36
CA PRO A 258 17.19 12.70 18.88
C PRO A 258 17.58 12.25 20.30
N GLY A 259 16.86 11.30 20.87
CA GLY A 259 17.13 10.74 22.21
C GLY A 259 17.23 9.22 22.19
N TRP A 260 18.03 8.63 23.10
CA TRP A 260 18.08 7.18 23.25
C TRP A 260 16.72 6.63 23.67
N ASN A 261 16.16 5.77 22.82
CA ASN A 261 14.90 5.07 23.05
C ASN A 261 15.04 3.58 22.72
N TYR A 262 14.16 2.80 23.29
CA TYR A 262 13.96 1.40 22.90
C TYR A 262 12.51 1.02 23.13
N LYS A 263 11.98 0.19 22.24
CA LYS A 263 10.61 -0.32 22.29
C LYS A 263 10.60 -1.79 21.94
N PHE A 264 9.73 -2.55 22.59
CA PHE A 264 9.33 -3.87 22.13
C PHE A 264 7.99 -3.74 21.44
N LEU A 265 7.92 -4.19 20.20
CA LEU A 265 6.86 -3.87 19.26
C LEU A 265 6.07 -5.11 18.91
N ASP A 266 4.80 -4.91 18.66
CA ASP A 266 3.94 -5.75 17.86
C ASP A 266 3.97 -7.24 18.21
N LEU A 267 4.10 -7.58 19.49
CA LEU A 267 3.85 -8.94 19.91
C LEU A 267 2.36 -9.23 19.73
N VAL A 268 2.00 -9.86 18.62
CA VAL A 268 0.63 -10.11 18.17
C VAL A 268 0.37 -11.62 18.17
N PRO A 269 0.31 -12.29 19.35
CA PRO A 269 0.03 -13.71 19.39
C PRO A 269 -1.43 -13.99 19.06
N SER A 270 -1.66 -14.92 18.15
CA SER A 270 -2.96 -15.55 17.93
C SER A 270 -2.84 -17.06 18.01
N PHE A 271 -3.92 -17.71 18.46
CA PHE A 271 -3.90 -19.13 18.83
C PHE A 271 -4.92 -19.91 18.02
N ARG A 272 -4.57 -21.15 17.70
CA ARG A 272 -5.47 -22.12 17.09
C ARG A 272 -6.23 -22.90 18.16
N GLY A 273 -7.55 -22.84 18.11
CA GLY A 273 -8.44 -23.69 18.90
C GLY A 273 -8.93 -24.88 18.08
N LYS A 274 -9.04 -26.05 18.70
CA LYS A 274 -9.69 -27.26 18.18
C LYS A 274 -10.42 -27.97 19.32
N ASN A 275 -11.74 -28.22 19.16
CA ASN A 275 -12.57 -28.85 20.16
C ASN A 275 -12.39 -28.22 21.56
N ASP A 276 -12.49 -26.89 21.65
CA ASP A 276 -12.33 -26.08 22.88
C ASP A 276 -10.95 -26.14 23.55
N HIS A 277 -9.95 -26.74 22.88
CA HIS A 277 -8.57 -26.76 23.34
C HIS A 277 -7.67 -25.89 22.47
N LEU A 278 -6.69 -25.24 23.10
CA LEU A 278 -5.61 -24.54 22.37
C LEU A 278 -4.62 -25.60 21.84
N VAL A 279 -4.47 -25.67 20.51
CA VAL A 279 -3.63 -26.68 19.85
C VAL A 279 -2.36 -26.09 19.24
N GLY A 280 -2.18 -24.78 19.25
CA GLY A 280 -0.99 -24.16 18.73
C GLY A 280 -1.04 -22.66 18.59
N LEU A 281 0.10 -22.08 18.18
CA LEU A 281 0.28 -20.67 17.85
C LEU A 281 0.07 -20.49 16.34
N LEU A 282 -0.81 -19.58 15.96
CA LEU A 282 -1.06 -19.23 14.55
C LEU A 282 -0.20 -18.05 14.07
N ASN A 283 0.01 -17.07 14.95
CA ASN A 283 0.76 -15.86 14.57
C ASN A 283 1.54 -15.34 15.77
N MET A 284 2.73 -14.81 15.48
CA MET A 284 3.53 -14.03 16.42
C MET A 284 4.46 -13.11 15.63
N THR A 285 4.49 -11.82 15.97
CA THR A 285 5.29 -10.80 15.27
C THR A 285 6.13 -9.97 16.24
N PRO A 286 7.05 -10.58 17.03
CA PRO A 286 7.86 -9.81 17.94
C PRO A 286 8.80 -8.88 17.18
N GLY A 287 8.85 -7.62 17.62
CA GLY A 287 9.75 -6.61 17.11
C GLY A 287 10.50 -5.87 18.21
N VAL A 288 11.58 -5.23 17.83
CA VAL A 288 12.37 -4.34 18.67
C VAL A 288 12.78 -3.11 17.88
N GLU A 289 12.63 -1.95 18.47
CA GLU A 289 13.16 -0.69 17.97
C GLU A 289 14.10 -0.10 19.03
N PHE A 290 15.28 0.33 18.60
CA PHE A 290 16.19 1.08 19.46
C PHE A 290 16.96 2.10 18.62
N GLY A 291 17.31 3.21 19.24
CA GLY A 291 18.02 4.27 18.54
C GLY A 291 18.38 5.43 19.45
N GLY A 292 19.10 6.38 18.89
CA GLY A 292 19.51 7.59 19.58
C GLY A 292 20.66 8.31 18.87
N PRO A 293 21.19 9.39 19.47
CA PRO A 293 22.27 10.15 18.89
C PRO A 293 23.62 9.43 19.08
N LEU A 294 24.24 9.00 17.96
CA LEU A 294 25.63 8.52 17.96
C LEU A 294 26.61 9.70 18.13
N ILE A 295 26.28 10.83 17.52
CA ILE A 295 26.97 12.10 17.71
C ILE A 295 25.90 13.14 18.03
N LYS A 296 25.94 13.71 19.22
CA LYS A 296 24.94 14.66 19.70
C LYS A 296 24.74 15.80 18.69
N ASN A 297 23.47 16.04 18.30
CA ASN A 297 23.04 17.06 17.34
C ASN A 297 23.61 16.93 15.92
N LYS A 298 24.24 15.80 15.58
CA LYS A 298 24.83 15.60 14.24
C LYS A 298 24.45 14.29 13.59
N LEU A 299 24.52 13.17 14.33
CA LEU A 299 24.27 11.85 13.78
C LEU A 299 23.32 11.07 14.68
N ASN A 300 22.13 10.85 14.19
CA ASN A 300 21.13 9.99 14.81
C ASN A 300 21.10 8.62 14.11
N PHE A 301 20.77 7.61 14.88
CA PHE A 301 20.67 6.22 14.45
C PHE A 301 19.37 5.62 14.97
N SER A 302 18.76 4.75 14.19
CA SER A 302 17.73 3.83 14.68
C SER A 302 17.80 2.49 13.95
N GLU A 303 17.44 1.44 14.68
CA GLU A 303 17.29 0.08 14.19
C GLU A 303 15.90 -0.42 14.56
N THR A 304 15.20 -0.98 13.60
CA THR A 304 13.93 -1.66 13.80
C THR A 304 14.02 -3.07 13.24
N MET A 305 13.85 -4.07 14.07
CA MET A 305 13.83 -5.47 13.69
C MET A 305 12.45 -6.06 13.99
N THR A 306 11.86 -6.74 13.03
CA THR A 306 10.59 -7.44 13.21
C THR A 306 10.72 -8.85 12.67
N TYR A 307 10.35 -9.83 13.48
CA TYR A 307 10.24 -11.22 13.07
C TYR A 307 8.77 -11.60 12.93
N GLU A 308 8.40 -12.30 11.88
CA GLU A 308 7.06 -12.83 11.66
C GLU A 308 7.12 -14.36 11.62
N PHE A 309 6.36 -14.98 12.48
CA PHE A 309 5.94 -16.37 12.39
C PHE A 309 4.43 -16.40 12.20
N ARG A 310 3.95 -16.97 11.09
CA ARG A 310 2.53 -17.03 10.78
C ARG A 310 2.15 -18.35 10.14
N LYS A 311 1.00 -18.86 10.55
CA LYS A 311 0.31 -20.01 9.98
C LYS A 311 -1.08 -19.58 9.54
N ASP A 312 -1.42 -19.86 8.31
CA ASP A 312 -2.71 -19.57 7.72
C ASP A 312 -3.44 -20.88 7.42
N PRO A 313 -4.38 -21.31 8.27
CA PRO A 313 -5.15 -22.52 8.04
C PRO A 313 -6.12 -22.35 6.86
N ILE A 314 -6.14 -23.32 5.97
CA ILE A 314 -7.08 -23.42 4.84
C ILE A 314 -8.25 -24.31 5.26
N HIS A 315 -9.44 -23.74 5.21
CA HIS A 315 -10.65 -24.45 5.59
C HIS A 315 -11.10 -25.38 4.46
N GLY A 316 -11.32 -26.63 4.79
CA GLY A 316 -11.62 -27.69 3.83
C GLY A 316 -10.52 -28.74 3.74
N LEU A 317 -9.30 -28.40 4.15
CA LEU A 317 -8.20 -29.35 4.29
C LEU A 317 -8.10 -29.91 5.70
N SER A 318 -7.52 -31.10 5.83
CA SER A 318 -7.36 -31.80 7.10
C SER A 318 -6.08 -31.38 7.82
N TRP A 319 -6.19 -31.03 9.10
CA TRP A 319 -5.01 -30.84 9.94
C TRP A 319 -4.18 -32.13 10.06
N PRO A 320 -2.83 -32.08 9.98
CA PRO A 320 -1.94 -30.91 10.04
C PRO A 320 -1.48 -30.35 8.67
N VAL A 321 -2.03 -30.85 7.56
CA VAL A 321 -1.61 -30.51 6.19
C VAL A 321 -2.44 -29.38 5.58
N ASP A 322 -3.03 -28.54 6.41
CA ASP A 322 -4.03 -27.53 6.06
C ASP A 322 -3.54 -26.10 6.22
N GLU A 323 -2.24 -25.84 6.34
CA GLU A 323 -1.74 -24.48 6.65
C GLU A 323 -0.56 -24.06 5.78
N THR A 324 -0.60 -22.81 5.34
CA THR A 324 0.58 -22.08 4.86
C THR A 324 1.39 -21.60 6.05
N MET A 325 2.72 -21.64 5.96
CA MET A 325 3.62 -21.17 7.03
C MET A 325 4.54 -20.08 6.50
N THR A 326 4.54 -18.93 7.17
CA THR A 326 5.43 -17.80 6.84
C THR A 326 6.45 -17.58 7.96
N TYR A 327 7.70 -17.48 7.59
CA TYR A 327 8.81 -17.06 8.43
C TYR A 327 9.49 -15.87 7.75
N SER A 328 9.55 -14.72 8.41
CA SER A 328 10.12 -13.51 7.83
C SER A 328 10.86 -12.72 8.90
N LEU A 329 12.00 -12.18 8.55
CA LEU A 329 12.72 -11.19 9.34
C LEU A 329 12.87 -9.93 8.51
N VAL A 330 12.63 -8.77 9.11
CA VAL A 330 12.93 -7.47 8.52
C VAL A 330 13.80 -6.69 9.50
N SER A 331 14.97 -6.25 9.03
CA SER A 331 15.86 -5.35 9.76
C SER A 331 15.97 -4.06 8.98
N PHE A 332 15.58 -2.96 9.59
CA PHE A 332 15.57 -1.64 8.98
C PHE A 332 16.42 -0.69 9.81
N THR A 333 17.62 -0.40 9.29
CA THR A 333 18.62 0.47 9.92
C THR A 333 18.56 1.85 9.29
N GLN A 334 18.56 2.90 10.10
CA GLN A 334 18.53 4.28 9.64
C GLN A 334 19.69 5.06 10.28
N PHE A 335 20.30 5.92 9.47
CA PHE A 335 21.21 6.96 9.93
C PHE A 335 20.75 8.29 9.36
N GLN A 336 20.70 9.30 10.19
CA GLN A 336 20.42 10.67 9.78
C GLN A 336 21.60 11.55 10.21
N TRP A 337 22.29 12.12 9.24
CA TRP A 337 23.44 12.98 9.48
C TRP A 337 23.13 14.42 9.10
N THR A 338 23.11 15.29 10.08
CA THR A 338 22.99 16.75 9.91
C THR A 338 24.39 17.35 9.87
N PHE A 339 24.93 17.61 8.68
CA PHE A 339 26.22 18.26 8.51
C PHE A 339 26.16 19.75 8.85
N SER A 340 25.06 20.40 8.43
CA SER A 340 24.73 21.80 8.72
C SER A 340 23.22 21.99 8.63
N ALA A 341 22.71 23.19 8.90
CA ALA A 341 21.29 23.52 8.71
C ALA A 341 20.84 23.45 7.25
N LYS A 342 21.79 23.43 6.30
CA LYS A 342 21.52 23.36 4.87
C LYS A 342 21.85 22.02 4.23
N HIS A 343 22.34 21.06 5.03
CA HIS A 343 22.84 19.80 4.50
C HIS A 343 22.47 18.64 5.43
N LEU A 344 21.55 17.82 4.96
CA LEU A 344 21.01 16.64 5.64
C LEU A 344 21.21 15.41 4.76
N LEU A 345 21.76 14.34 5.33
CA LEU A 345 21.92 13.06 4.66
C LEU A 345 21.19 11.98 5.46
N ASN A 346 20.35 11.22 4.81
CA ASN A 346 19.69 10.05 5.33
C ASN A 346 20.24 8.79 4.64
N LEU A 347 20.51 7.74 5.40
CA LEU A 347 20.88 6.42 4.90
C LEU A 347 19.94 5.39 5.51
N ASN A 348 19.29 4.61 4.68
CA ASN A 348 18.40 3.52 5.06
C ASN A 348 18.93 2.19 4.53
N ILE A 349 19.01 1.17 5.39
CA ILE A 349 19.42 -0.19 5.01
C ILE A 349 18.32 -1.14 5.45
N ASN A 350 17.73 -1.86 4.50
CA ASN A 350 16.66 -2.83 4.73
C ASN A 350 17.12 -4.23 4.32
N VAL A 351 17.09 -5.18 5.26
CA VAL A 351 17.43 -6.60 5.04
C VAL A 351 16.21 -7.46 5.36
N PHE A 352 15.80 -8.33 4.43
CA PHE A 352 14.49 -8.98 4.51
C PHE A 352 14.45 -10.44 4.04
N PRO A 353 15.06 -11.40 4.72
CA PRO A 353 14.87 -12.81 4.43
C PRO A 353 13.44 -13.27 4.78
N SER A 354 12.82 -14.04 3.88
CA SER A 354 11.49 -14.60 4.07
C SER A 354 11.39 -16.00 3.45
N THR A 355 10.66 -16.89 4.12
CA THR A 355 10.31 -18.22 3.62
C THR A 355 8.82 -18.42 3.83
N ILE A 356 8.11 -18.79 2.78
CA ILE A 356 6.72 -19.18 2.81
C ILE A 356 6.65 -20.64 2.35
N LEU A 357 6.27 -21.51 3.25
CA LEU A 357 6.02 -22.92 2.95
C LEU A 357 4.57 -23.09 2.52
N PHE A 358 4.34 -23.92 1.52
CA PHE A 358 3.00 -24.22 0.99
C PHE A 358 2.25 -22.93 0.57
N ALA A 359 2.91 -22.06 -0.19
CA ALA A 359 2.47 -20.68 -0.43
C ALA A 359 1.14 -20.55 -1.19
N ASN A 360 0.82 -21.53 -2.04
CA ASN A 360 -0.40 -21.54 -2.85
C ASN A 360 -1.37 -22.65 -2.45
N ILE A 361 -1.27 -23.16 -1.22
CA ILE A 361 -2.24 -24.15 -0.71
C ILE A 361 -3.64 -23.51 -0.62
N ASP A 362 -4.64 -24.20 -1.15
CA ASP A 362 -6.06 -23.88 -1.00
C ASP A 362 -6.90 -25.16 -0.97
N THR A 363 -8.23 -25.06 -1.04
CA THR A 363 -9.12 -26.24 -1.02
C THR A 363 -8.90 -27.17 -2.21
N LEU A 364 -8.48 -26.63 -3.37
CA LEU A 364 -8.23 -27.35 -4.60
C LEU A 364 -6.76 -27.72 -4.80
N ILE A 365 -5.85 -27.14 -4.01
CA ILE A 365 -4.42 -27.35 -4.08
C ILE A 365 -3.90 -27.93 -2.76
N PRO A 366 -3.73 -29.23 -2.64
CA PRO A 366 -3.21 -29.85 -1.43
C PRO A 366 -1.73 -29.49 -1.20
N GLN A 367 -1.28 -29.71 0.03
CA GLN A 367 0.09 -29.40 0.44
C GLN A 367 1.15 -30.03 -0.46
N THR A 368 0.93 -31.25 -0.95
CA THR A 368 1.86 -31.96 -1.86
C THR A 368 2.03 -31.27 -3.21
N ALA A 369 0.96 -30.69 -3.75
CA ALA A 369 0.95 -29.99 -5.03
C ALA A 369 1.30 -28.49 -4.89
N SER A 370 1.54 -28.01 -3.67
CA SER A 370 1.87 -26.62 -3.40
C SER A 370 3.36 -26.31 -3.60
N ALA A 371 3.72 -25.02 -3.60
CA ALA A 371 5.07 -24.53 -3.76
C ALA A 371 5.59 -23.82 -2.50
N ASN A 372 6.90 -23.86 -2.31
CA ASN A 372 7.61 -23.08 -1.30
C ASN A 372 8.27 -21.87 -1.96
N PHE A 373 8.11 -20.71 -1.33
CA PHE A 373 8.75 -19.46 -1.73
C PHE A 373 9.85 -19.11 -0.75
N ARG A 374 11.03 -18.77 -1.29
CA ARG A 374 12.10 -18.16 -0.48
C ARG A 374 12.51 -16.87 -1.14
N ARG A 375 12.45 -15.78 -0.37
CA ARG A 375 12.86 -14.45 -0.77
C ARG A 375 13.91 -13.94 0.18
N ARG A 376 14.90 -13.24 -0.32
CA ARG A 376 15.90 -12.56 0.47
C ARG A 376 16.45 -11.40 -0.33
N GLY A 377 16.83 -10.35 0.36
CA GLY A 377 17.45 -9.24 -0.32
C GLY A 377 17.91 -8.18 0.64
N VAL A 378 18.52 -7.17 0.06
CA VAL A 378 18.96 -5.96 0.72
C VAL A 378 18.58 -4.77 -0.15
N SER A 379 18.06 -3.71 0.48
CA SER A 379 17.83 -2.42 -0.16
C SER A 379 18.54 -1.35 0.63
N VAL A 380 19.40 -0.57 -0.03
CA VAL A 380 20.16 0.54 0.56
C VAL A 380 19.77 1.82 -0.13
N GLY A 381 19.19 2.76 0.60
CA GLY A 381 18.78 4.08 0.10
C GLY A 381 19.57 5.19 0.77
N ILE A 382 20.05 6.12 0.00
CA ILE A 382 20.70 7.35 0.44
C ILE A 382 19.89 8.53 -0.10
N SER A 383 19.55 9.48 0.76
CA SER A 383 18.91 10.74 0.37
C SER A 383 19.76 11.88 0.93
N ASP A 384 20.24 12.73 0.06
CA ASP A 384 21.06 13.91 0.37
C ASP A 384 20.30 15.17 -0.02
N ASP A 385 20.00 16.01 0.97
CA ASP A 385 19.31 17.28 0.81
C ASP A 385 20.29 18.43 1.04
N TYR A 386 20.54 19.22 0.01
CA TYR A 386 21.45 20.37 0.07
C TYR A 386 20.76 21.66 -0.39
N GLN A 387 20.63 22.63 0.52
CA GLN A 387 20.10 23.94 0.21
C GLN A 387 21.24 24.93 -0.09
N PHE A 388 21.20 25.52 -1.29
CA PHE A 388 22.12 26.58 -1.70
C PHE A 388 21.75 27.92 -1.07
N ASP A 389 22.72 28.84 -1.01
CA ASP A 389 22.48 30.21 -0.53
C ASP A 389 21.50 31.01 -1.40
N SER A 390 21.35 30.61 -2.66
CA SER A 390 20.36 31.15 -3.61
C SER A 390 18.92 30.76 -3.31
N GLY A 391 18.67 29.85 -2.35
CA GLY A 391 17.37 29.27 -2.07
C GLY A 391 17.01 28.07 -2.94
N LEU A 392 17.91 27.64 -3.85
CA LEU A 392 17.79 26.39 -4.57
C LEU A 392 17.90 25.21 -3.59
N LEU A 393 17.11 24.16 -3.78
CA LEU A 393 17.23 22.92 -3.04
C LEU A 393 17.51 21.78 -4.01
N LEU A 394 18.63 21.10 -3.79
CA LEU A 394 18.99 19.85 -4.48
C LEU A 394 18.75 18.68 -3.54
N THR A 395 17.86 17.80 -3.95
CA THR A 395 17.66 16.48 -3.32
C THR A 395 18.24 15.43 -4.26
N THR A 396 19.13 14.59 -3.77
CA THR A 396 19.67 13.47 -4.53
C THR A 396 19.35 12.18 -3.81
N VAL A 397 18.53 11.32 -4.43
CA VAL A 397 18.21 10.00 -3.90
C VAL A 397 18.92 8.95 -4.74
N VAL A 398 19.63 8.04 -4.07
CA VAL A 398 20.25 6.86 -4.69
C VAL A 398 19.79 5.62 -3.95
N ARG A 399 19.25 4.63 -4.67
CA ARG A 399 18.85 3.35 -4.10
C ARG A 399 19.44 2.19 -4.87
N TYR A 400 20.03 1.26 -4.13
CA TYR A 400 20.44 -0.05 -4.62
C TYR A 400 19.60 -1.13 -3.97
N THR A 401 19.08 -2.04 -4.77
CA THR A 401 18.31 -3.19 -4.30
C THR A 401 18.84 -4.47 -4.94
N ASN A 402 19.16 -5.46 -4.14
CA ASN A 402 19.37 -6.85 -4.58
C ASN A 402 18.20 -7.69 -4.07
N PHE A 403 17.61 -8.48 -4.94
CA PHE A 403 16.44 -9.31 -4.64
C PHE A 403 16.59 -10.71 -5.22
N TYR A 404 16.64 -11.69 -4.34
CA TYR A 404 16.70 -13.11 -4.69
C TYR A 404 15.38 -13.80 -4.37
N ASN A 405 14.83 -14.54 -5.34
CA ASN A 405 13.57 -15.28 -5.20
C ASN A 405 13.70 -16.71 -5.74
N THR A 406 13.15 -17.69 -5.02
CA THR A 406 13.02 -19.08 -5.49
C THR A 406 11.61 -19.60 -5.22
N ILE A 407 11.13 -20.40 -6.16
CA ILE A 407 9.88 -21.17 -6.06
C ILE A 407 10.22 -22.62 -6.33
N ARG A 408 9.78 -23.53 -5.45
CA ARG A 408 10.03 -24.98 -5.58
C ARG A 408 8.85 -25.78 -5.06
N GLY A 409 8.50 -26.86 -5.76
CA GLY A 409 7.52 -27.83 -5.29
C GLY A 409 8.02 -28.67 -4.11
N GLN A 410 7.15 -29.54 -3.58
CA GLN A 410 7.41 -30.35 -2.39
C GLN A 410 8.19 -31.64 -2.72
N GLY A 411 8.13 -32.12 -3.95
CA GLY A 411 8.76 -33.36 -4.39
C GLY A 411 9.08 -33.39 -5.87
N SER A 412 9.24 -34.60 -6.45
CA SER A 412 9.67 -34.80 -7.83
C SER A 412 8.63 -35.50 -8.71
N ALA A 413 7.48 -35.90 -8.20
CA ALA A 413 6.41 -36.47 -9.00
C ALA A 413 5.87 -35.42 -9.99
N ASP A 414 5.37 -35.86 -11.13
CA ASP A 414 4.72 -34.98 -12.08
C ASP A 414 3.43 -34.40 -11.46
N MET A 415 3.06 -33.22 -11.94
CA MET A 415 1.85 -32.54 -11.51
C MET A 415 0.65 -33.13 -12.23
N THR A 416 -0.45 -33.29 -11.50
CA THR A 416 -1.73 -33.68 -12.10
C THR A 416 -2.77 -32.59 -11.82
N ILE A 417 -3.68 -32.38 -12.76
CA ILE A 417 -4.85 -31.52 -12.58
C ILE A 417 -6.07 -32.34 -12.95
N ASN A 418 -6.99 -32.54 -12.02
CA ASN A 418 -8.27 -33.20 -12.22
C ASN A 418 -9.43 -32.22 -11.97
N PRO A 419 -10.70 -32.59 -12.27
CA PRO A 419 -11.84 -31.68 -12.09
C PRO A 419 -12.04 -31.16 -10.65
N GLU A 420 -11.54 -31.85 -9.63
CA GLU A 420 -11.63 -31.46 -8.22
C GLU A 420 -10.39 -30.67 -7.72
N GLY A 421 -9.30 -30.58 -8.51
CA GLY A 421 -8.12 -29.81 -8.09
C GLY A 421 -6.79 -30.41 -8.53
N TRP A 422 -5.72 -30.02 -7.85
CA TRP A 422 -4.35 -30.39 -8.19
C TRP A 422 -3.90 -31.65 -7.41
N GLY A 423 -3.00 -32.42 -8.04
CA GLY A 423 -2.34 -33.56 -7.43
C GLY A 423 -0.86 -33.62 -7.79
N GLY A 424 -0.18 -34.69 -7.35
CA GLY A 424 1.27 -34.81 -7.54
C GLY A 424 2.06 -33.74 -6.81
N ASN A 425 3.06 -33.14 -7.51
CA ASN A 425 3.88 -32.06 -6.98
C ASN A 425 3.89 -30.87 -7.94
N TYR A 426 4.04 -29.66 -7.40
CA TYR A 426 4.14 -28.44 -8.21
C TYR A 426 5.18 -28.56 -9.31
N PHE A 427 4.81 -28.20 -10.52
CA PHE A 427 5.54 -28.56 -11.75
C PHE A 427 6.84 -27.78 -11.99
N ASN A 428 6.93 -26.53 -11.48
CA ASN A 428 8.02 -25.62 -11.83
C ASN A 428 9.03 -25.45 -10.70
N THR A 429 10.30 -25.33 -11.07
CA THR A 429 11.40 -24.89 -10.21
C THR A 429 11.96 -23.61 -10.77
N PHE A 430 11.79 -22.52 -10.02
CA PHE A 430 12.19 -21.19 -10.40
C PHE A 430 13.22 -20.60 -9.45
N SER A 431 14.22 -19.93 -9.97
CA SER A 431 15.16 -19.12 -9.19
C SER A 431 15.59 -17.91 -9.97
N ARG A 432 15.74 -16.78 -9.31
CA ARG A 432 16.32 -15.58 -9.92
C ARG A 432 17.05 -14.72 -8.90
N ASN A 433 18.07 -14.02 -9.36
CA ASN A 433 18.74 -12.96 -8.65
C ASN A 433 18.64 -11.67 -9.46
N ALA A 434 18.09 -10.61 -8.87
CA ALA A 434 17.85 -9.34 -9.52
C ALA A 434 18.57 -8.21 -8.80
N ASN A 435 19.01 -7.21 -9.56
CA ASN A 435 19.62 -6.00 -9.05
C ASN A 435 18.91 -4.78 -9.66
N GLN A 436 18.79 -3.74 -8.86
CA GLN A 436 18.29 -2.43 -9.26
C GLN A 436 19.20 -1.35 -8.68
N LEU A 437 19.54 -0.37 -9.49
CA LEU A 437 20.20 0.86 -9.06
C LEU A 437 19.42 2.04 -9.64
N GLU A 438 18.97 2.92 -8.80
CA GLU A 438 18.21 4.11 -9.13
C GLU A 438 18.92 5.35 -8.61
N ALA A 439 18.95 6.43 -9.40
CA ALA A 439 19.49 7.72 -9.01
C ALA A 439 18.56 8.84 -9.47
N LEU A 440 18.10 9.67 -8.52
CA LEU A 440 17.11 10.73 -8.68
C LEU A 440 17.66 12.06 -8.16
N PRO A 441 18.42 12.84 -8.94
CA PRO A 441 18.67 14.23 -8.62
C PRO A 441 17.45 15.09 -8.96
N ILE A 442 16.98 15.85 -7.98
CA ILE A 442 15.79 16.70 -8.02
C ILE A 442 16.21 18.11 -7.64
N LEU A 443 15.96 19.08 -8.48
CA LEU A 443 16.25 20.47 -8.24
C LEU A 443 14.95 21.27 -8.09
N GLN A 444 14.71 21.85 -6.94
CA GLN A 444 13.63 22.80 -6.71
C GLN A 444 14.15 24.21 -6.75
N LEU A 445 13.48 25.04 -7.54
CA LEU A 445 13.83 26.44 -7.69
C LEU A 445 13.13 27.27 -6.58
N PRO A 446 13.73 28.41 -6.18
CA PRO A 446 13.04 29.38 -5.32
C PRO A 446 11.70 29.81 -5.92
N VAL A 447 10.73 30.08 -5.06
CA VAL A 447 9.41 30.54 -5.50
C VAL A 447 9.55 31.82 -6.34
N ILE A 448 9.00 31.80 -7.55
CA ILE A 448 8.97 32.92 -8.47
C ILE A 448 7.60 33.60 -8.40
N SER A 449 7.57 34.91 -8.08
CA SER A 449 6.35 35.69 -8.04
C SER A 449 6.12 36.40 -9.38
N TRP A 450 5.31 35.77 -10.26
CA TRP A 450 4.92 36.34 -11.56
C TRP A 450 3.47 35.90 -11.88
N HIS A 451 2.55 36.84 -11.93
CA HIS A 451 1.11 36.55 -12.07
C HIS A 451 0.62 35.42 -11.10
N GLY A 452 1.05 35.46 -9.86
CA GLY A 452 0.86 34.45 -8.85
C GLY A 452 2.20 33.96 -8.30
N SER A 453 2.22 32.76 -7.70
CA SER A 453 3.47 32.14 -7.25
C SER A 453 3.70 30.82 -8.00
N HIS A 454 4.92 30.65 -8.53
CA HIS A 454 5.38 29.45 -9.24
C HIS A 454 6.38 28.67 -8.39
N GLN A 455 6.18 27.38 -8.26
CA GLN A 455 7.11 26.44 -7.64
C GLN A 455 7.60 25.46 -8.73
N LEU A 456 8.74 25.79 -9.31
CA LEU A 456 9.34 25.02 -10.39
C LEU A 456 10.21 23.90 -9.83
N GLN A 457 10.01 22.70 -10.35
CA GLN A 457 10.83 21.52 -10.06
C GLN A 457 11.29 20.90 -11.37
N VAL A 458 12.57 20.52 -11.44
CA VAL A 458 13.15 19.74 -12.53
C VAL A 458 13.94 18.59 -11.94
N GLY A 459 13.98 17.48 -12.63
CA GLY A 459 14.75 16.33 -12.15
C GLY A 459 15.04 15.34 -13.24
N THR A 460 15.90 14.41 -12.91
CA THR A 460 16.19 13.23 -13.73
C THR A 460 16.00 11.98 -12.90
N ASP A 461 15.79 10.86 -13.58
CA ASP A 461 15.66 9.56 -12.97
C ASP A 461 16.41 8.57 -13.86
N VAL A 462 17.44 7.96 -13.32
CA VAL A 462 18.26 6.95 -13.98
C VAL A 462 18.09 5.64 -13.23
N LEU A 463 17.44 4.68 -13.89
CA LEU A 463 17.13 3.38 -13.34
C LEU A 463 17.81 2.29 -14.17
N TYR A 464 18.69 1.52 -13.53
CA TYR A 464 19.30 0.31 -14.09
C TYR A 464 18.74 -0.91 -13.37
N ARG A 465 18.25 -1.90 -14.14
CA ARG A 465 17.73 -3.18 -13.64
C ARG A 465 18.38 -4.34 -14.38
N SER A 466 18.66 -5.42 -13.67
CA SER A 466 19.17 -6.66 -14.29
C SER A 466 18.75 -7.88 -13.49
N PHE A 467 18.63 -9.02 -14.16
CA PHE A 467 18.43 -10.30 -13.48
C PHE A 467 19.07 -11.45 -14.25
N THR A 468 19.37 -12.50 -13.50
CA THR A 468 19.71 -13.83 -14.01
C THR A 468 18.91 -14.87 -13.24
N GLY A 469 18.56 -15.97 -13.91
CA GLY A 469 17.76 -17.00 -13.25
C GLY A 469 17.54 -18.24 -14.09
N SER A 470 16.65 -19.08 -13.61
CA SER A 470 16.20 -20.26 -14.31
C SER A 470 14.74 -20.59 -13.99
N SER A 471 14.02 -21.13 -14.95
CA SER A 471 12.66 -21.64 -14.83
C SER A 471 12.57 -22.98 -15.53
N VAL A 472 12.57 -24.05 -14.73
CA VAL A 472 12.57 -25.43 -15.25
C VAL A 472 11.33 -26.15 -14.76
N SER A 473 10.56 -26.65 -15.70
CA SER A 473 9.27 -27.32 -15.48
C SER A 473 9.35 -28.82 -15.73
N ARG A 474 8.49 -29.57 -15.06
CA ARG A 474 8.24 -31.00 -15.23
C ARG A 474 6.88 -31.19 -15.90
N PRO A 475 6.60 -32.39 -16.44
CA PRO A 475 5.32 -32.67 -17.07
C PRO A 475 4.11 -32.40 -16.18
N ILE A 476 3.01 -32.05 -16.84
CA ILE A 476 1.70 -31.82 -16.21
C ILE A 476 0.70 -32.71 -16.95
N ASP A 477 -0.04 -33.54 -16.21
CA ASP A 477 -1.12 -34.35 -16.76
C ASP A 477 -2.48 -33.78 -16.34
N LEU A 478 -3.32 -33.47 -17.33
CA LEU A 478 -4.73 -33.14 -17.11
C LEU A 478 -5.53 -34.45 -17.15
N LEU A 479 -6.25 -34.72 -16.06
CA LEU A 479 -6.99 -35.98 -15.89
C LEU A 479 -8.49 -35.75 -16.01
N ALA A 480 -9.17 -36.68 -16.68
CA ALA A 480 -10.61 -36.80 -16.63
C ALA A 480 -11.08 -37.31 -15.25
N GLU A 481 -12.40 -37.28 -15.00
CA GLU A 481 -13.02 -37.71 -13.74
C GLU A 481 -12.68 -39.19 -13.43
N ASP A 482 -12.57 -40.03 -14.46
CA ASP A 482 -12.23 -41.45 -14.33
C ASP A 482 -10.73 -41.71 -14.12
N GLY A 483 -9.90 -40.66 -14.05
CA GLY A 483 -8.45 -40.72 -13.87
C GLY A 483 -7.67 -40.97 -15.15
N THR A 484 -8.30 -41.05 -16.31
CA THR A 484 -7.62 -41.16 -17.60
C THR A 484 -6.98 -39.81 -17.96
N VAL A 485 -5.80 -39.86 -18.62
CA VAL A 485 -5.12 -38.66 -19.10
C VAL A 485 -5.85 -38.09 -20.30
N ALA A 486 -6.29 -36.84 -20.18
CA ALA A 486 -6.94 -36.07 -21.25
C ALA A 486 -5.90 -35.26 -22.07
N GLU A 487 -4.87 -34.75 -21.38
CA GLU A 487 -3.79 -33.95 -21.97
C GLU A 487 -2.51 -34.08 -21.14
N THR A 488 -1.34 -34.08 -21.81
CA THR A 488 -0.04 -33.97 -21.13
C THR A 488 0.72 -32.77 -21.69
N ILE A 489 1.19 -31.90 -20.81
CA ILE A 489 2.03 -30.73 -21.13
C ILE A 489 3.46 -31.05 -20.75
N ASN A 490 4.35 -31.20 -21.73
CA ASN A 490 5.78 -31.34 -21.55
C ASN A 490 6.51 -30.02 -21.81
N PHE A 491 7.76 -29.92 -21.36
CA PHE A 491 8.56 -28.70 -21.47
C PHE A 491 9.92 -29.00 -22.09
N LEU A 492 10.35 -28.18 -23.06
CA LEU A 492 11.61 -28.32 -23.78
C LEU A 492 12.46 -27.06 -23.66
N GLY A 493 13.77 -27.21 -23.57
CA GLY A 493 14.73 -26.11 -23.47
C GLY A 493 15.37 -26.01 -22.08
N ALA A 494 16.38 -25.17 -21.97
CA ALA A 494 17.19 -25.05 -20.75
C ALA A 494 16.52 -24.24 -19.64
N GLY A 495 15.56 -23.37 -19.98
CA GLY A 495 14.89 -22.50 -19.03
C GLY A 495 15.83 -21.52 -18.34
N GLN A 496 16.88 -21.06 -19.00
CA GLN A 496 17.84 -20.09 -18.48
C GLN A 496 17.36 -18.70 -18.83
N LEU A 497 17.31 -17.82 -17.83
CA LEU A 497 16.76 -16.48 -17.94
C LEU A 497 17.81 -15.43 -17.63
N LEU A 498 17.85 -14.40 -18.46
CA LEU A 498 18.64 -13.21 -18.20
C LEU A 498 17.98 -11.98 -18.83
N GLY A 499 18.15 -10.82 -18.20
CA GLY A 499 17.66 -9.56 -18.77
C GLY A 499 18.29 -8.37 -18.07
N ASN A 500 18.38 -7.28 -18.80
CA ASN A 500 18.78 -5.99 -18.24
C ASN A 500 18.06 -4.87 -18.96
N ASP A 501 17.92 -3.74 -18.28
CA ASP A 501 17.30 -2.52 -18.77
C ASP A 501 17.95 -1.31 -18.13
N THR A 502 18.08 -0.25 -18.92
CA THR A 502 18.43 1.07 -18.43
C THR A 502 17.35 2.05 -18.87
N GLU A 503 16.73 2.68 -17.90
CA GLU A 503 15.77 3.75 -18.14
C GLU A 503 16.38 5.08 -17.73
N VAL A 504 16.24 6.10 -18.58
CA VAL A 504 16.63 7.47 -18.30
C VAL A 504 15.42 8.36 -18.54
N SER A 505 15.05 9.11 -17.52
CA SER A 505 13.95 10.07 -17.62
C SER A 505 14.40 11.47 -17.22
N ILE A 506 13.82 12.46 -17.87
CA ILE A 506 13.95 13.88 -17.50
C ILE A 506 12.54 14.42 -17.34
N TYR A 507 12.30 15.16 -16.29
CA TYR A 507 10.99 15.79 -16.05
C TYR A 507 11.12 17.23 -15.57
N GLY A 508 10.05 17.98 -15.81
CA GLY A 508 9.88 19.31 -15.27
C GLY A 508 8.41 19.57 -14.98
N GLU A 509 8.13 20.27 -13.89
CA GLU A 509 6.79 20.67 -13.51
C GLU A 509 6.77 22.05 -12.85
N ASP A 510 5.63 22.69 -12.96
CA ASP A 510 5.31 23.95 -12.29
C ASP A 510 4.01 23.81 -11.50
N ARG A 511 4.10 24.10 -10.22
CA ARG A 511 2.93 24.31 -9.37
C ARG A 511 2.67 25.80 -9.26
N TRP A 512 1.65 26.23 -9.98
CA TRP A 512 1.30 27.62 -10.12
C TRP A 512 0.09 27.99 -9.25
N SER A 513 0.29 28.74 -8.18
CA SER A 513 -0.79 29.36 -7.41
C SER A 513 -1.19 30.67 -8.11
N LEU A 514 -2.14 30.56 -9.06
CA LEU A 514 -2.53 31.67 -9.96
C LEU A 514 -3.30 32.76 -9.22
N ALA A 515 -4.19 32.37 -8.30
CA ALA A 515 -4.99 33.30 -7.53
C ALA A 515 -5.36 32.67 -6.17
N LYS A 516 -5.92 33.50 -5.26
CA LYS A 516 -6.38 32.98 -3.97
C LYS A 516 -7.41 31.87 -4.18
N GLY A 517 -7.06 30.65 -3.76
CA GLY A 517 -7.89 29.45 -3.89
C GLY A 517 -7.82 28.77 -5.27
N LEU A 518 -6.99 29.19 -6.20
CA LEU A 518 -6.79 28.52 -7.49
C LEU A 518 -5.34 28.11 -7.66
N ALA A 519 -5.09 26.80 -7.68
CA ALA A 519 -3.80 26.21 -7.97
C ALA A 519 -3.89 25.35 -9.24
N LEU A 520 -2.85 25.46 -10.07
CA LEU A 520 -2.62 24.66 -11.28
C LEU A 520 -1.34 23.88 -11.09
N ASN A 521 -1.30 22.64 -11.55
CA ASN A 521 -0.08 21.88 -11.70
C ASN A 521 0.02 21.41 -13.14
N PHE A 522 1.15 21.60 -13.77
CA PHE A 522 1.39 21.08 -15.12
C PHE A 522 2.85 20.74 -15.30
N GLY A 523 3.10 19.69 -16.07
CA GLY A 523 4.45 19.26 -16.33
C GLY A 523 4.51 18.16 -17.38
N GLY A 524 5.70 17.68 -17.61
CA GLY A 524 5.96 16.59 -18.53
C GLY A 524 7.19 15.80 -18.16
N ARG A 525 7.16 14.51 -18.48
CA ARG A 525 8.26 13.56 -18.33
C ARG A 525 8.60 12.96 -19.67
N LEU A 526 9.88 12.97 -20.02
CA LEU A 526 10.43 12.30 -21.19
C LEU A 526 11.25 11.12 -20.69
N THR A 527 10.91 9.91 -21.13
CA THR A 527 11.52 8.66 -20.69
C THR A 527 12.08 7.90 -21.90
N HIS A 528 13.28 7.35 -21.77
CA HIS A 528 13.88 6.40 -22.71
C HIS A 528 14.23 5.12 -21.98
N GLN A 529 13.82 3.96 -22.56
CA GLN A 529 14.15 2.62 -22.07
C GLN A 529 14.99 1.87 -23.10
N THR A 530 16.01 1.14 -22.65
CA THR A 530 16.85 0.33 -23.56
C THR A 530 16.12 -0.91 -24.06
N ILE A 531 15.25 -1.51 -23.24
CA ILE A 531 14.32 -2.54 -23.69
C ILE A 531 13.26 -1.86 -24.57
N GLY A 532 13.06 -2.36 -25.80
CA GLY A 532 12.08 -1.84 -26.74
C GLY A 532 12.42 -0.47 -27.33
N ARG A 533 13.58 0.12 -26.99
CA ARG A 533 14.13 1.38 -27.55
C ARG A 533 13.12 2.52 -27.71
N SER A 534 12.14 2.60 -26.83
CA SER A 534 11.08 3.60 -26.88
C SER A 534 11.51 4.93 -26.26
N VAL A 535 10.99 6.01 -26.83
CA VAL A 535 11.04 7.34 -26.22
C VAL A 535 9.61 7.80 -25.99
N ALA A 536 9.24 8.03 -24.74
CA ALA A 536 7.88 8.32 -24.33
C ALA A 536 7.78 9.71 -23.69
N PHE A 537 6.79 10.51 -24.12
CA PHE A 537 6.48 11.80 -23.52
C PHE A 537 5.16 11.74 -22.77
N ALA A 538 5.19 12.03 -21.47
CA ALA A 538 4.08 11.93 -20.54
C ALA A 538 3.67 13.30 -20.01
N PRO A 539 2.81 14.06 -20.72
CA PRO A 539 2.26 15.31 -20.20
C PRO A 539 1.21 15.07 -19.12
N ARG A 540 1.18 15.96 -18.13
CA ARG A 540 0.20 15.93 -17.03
C ARG A 540 -0.24 17.33 -16.67
N ALA A 541 -1.50 17.47 -16.29
CA ALA A 541 -2.05 18.72 -15.80
C ALA A 541 -3.09 18.44 -14.71
N GLY A 542 -3.16 19.33 -13.76
CA GLY A 542 -4.13 19.29 -12.68
C GLY A 542 -4.55 20.68 -12.22
N LEU A 543 -5.71 20.76 -11.60
CA LEU A 543 -6.32 21.98 -11.09
C LEU A 543 -6.95 21.72 -9.73
N ALA A 544 -6.73 22.62 -8.79
CA ALA A 544 -7.50 22.70 -7.55
C ALA A 544 -8.12 24.10 -7.42
N TYR A 545 -9.44 24.14 -7.22
CA TYR A 545 -10.17 25.39 -7.02
C TYR A 545 -10.97 25.38 -5.74
N SER A 546 -10.63 26.27 -4.83
CA SER A 546 -11.32 26.47 -3.55
C SER A 546 -12.33 27.61 -3.65
N MET A 547 -13.61 27.30 -3.53
CA MET A 547 -14.72 28.26 -3.59
C MET A 547 -15.21 28.69 -2.22
N ALA A 548 -15.78 29.91 -2.16
CA ALA A 548 -16.54 30.41 -1.00
C ALA A 548 -15.82 30.29 0.36
N GLY A 549 -14.50 30.57 0.39
CA GLY A 549 -13.72 30.53 1.63
C GLY A 549 -13.55 29.11 2.16
N ASN A 550 -13.15 28.18 1.28
CA ASN A 550 -12.89 26.74 1.55
C ASN A 550 -14.15 25.91 1.89
N LYS A 551 -15.34 26.40 1.52
CA LYS A 551 -16.59 25.64 1.69
C LYS A 551 -16.78 24.53 0.65
N LEU A 552 -16.10 24.63 -0.48
CA LEU A 552 -16.06 23.61 -1.54
C LEU A 552 -14.72 23.69 -2.25
N VAL A 553 -14.03 22.57 -2.36
CA VAL A 553 -12.83 22.42 -3.18
C VAL A 553 -13.14 21.44 -4.30
N VAL A 554 -12.91 21.88 -5.53
CA VAL A 554 -13.01 21.05 -6.74
C VAL A 554 -11.61 20.78 -7.25
N ARG A 555 -11.30 19.52 -7.55
CA ARG A 555 -10.04 19.07 -8.13
C ARG A 555 -10.32 18.34 -9.44
N ALA A 556 -9.48 18.58 -10.42
CA ALA A 556 -9.50 17.83 -11.68
C ALA A 556 -8.06 17.59 -12.12
N GLY A 557 -7.81 16.42 -12.65
CA GLY A 557 -6.48 16.06 -13.17
C GLY A 557 -6.60 15.15 -14.39
N ALA A 558 -5.63 15.24 -15.28
CA ALA A 558 -5.50 14.34 -16.41
C ALA A 558 -4.02 14.20 -16.81
N GLY A 559 -3.65 13.02 -17.30
CA GLY A 559 -2.29 12.79 -17.75
C GLY A 559 -2.04 11.47 -18.42
N LEU A 560 -0.90 11.40 -19.07
CA LEU A 560 -0.34 10.17 -19.61
C LEU A 560 0.74 9.64 -18.67
N ILE A 561 0.76 8.31 -18.51
CA ILE A 561 1.77 7.60 -17.75
C ILE A 561 2.24 6.43 -18.61
N TYR A 562 3.53 6.17 -18.64
CA TYR A 562 4.10 5.00 -19.29
C TYR A 562 4.66 4.07 -18.22
N GLY A 563 4.28 2.80 -18.30
CA GLY A 563 4.78 1.75 -17.39
C GLY A 563 6.15 1.25 -17.81
N HIS A 564 6.89 0.71 -16.84
CA HIS A 564 8.10 -0.04 -17.15
C HIS A 564 7.79 -1.24 -18.03
N VAL A 565 8.65 -1.54 -18.98
CA VAL A 565 8.66 -2.84 -19.65
C VAL A 565 9.10 -3.88 -18.59
N PRO A 566 8.29 -4.92 -18.30
CA PRO A 566 8.68 -5.94 -17.35
C PRO A 566 9.95 -6.66 -17.81
N LEU A 567 10.97 -6.80 -16.94
CA LEU A 567 12.21 -7.51 -17.31
C LEU A 567 11.97 -8.95 -17.74
N LEU A 568 10.91 -9.59 -17.24
CA LEU A 568 10.53 -10.94 -17.67
C LEU A 568 10.12 -11.01 -19.15
N ALA A 569 9.57 -9.93 -19.71
CA ALA A 569 9.23 -9.85 -21.12
C ALA A 569 10.48 -9.79 -22.00
N ALA A 570 11.59 -9.28 -21.47
CA ALA A 570 12.85 -9.13 -22.21
C ALA A 570 13.47 -10.47 -22.68
N ASP A 571 13.21 -11.54 -21.96
CA ASP A 571 13.79 -12.86 -22.22
C ASP A 571 12.70 -13.93 -22.38
N ASN A 572 11.66 -13.65 -23.14
CA ASN A 572 10.58 -14.60 -23.40
C ASN A 572 11.10 -15.90 -24.04
N GLY A 573 12.10 -15.83 -24.90
CA GLY A 573 12.73 -16.98 -25.54
C GLY A 573 13.62 -17.82 -24.59
N GLY A 574 13.98 -17.33 -23.41
CA GLY A 574 14.73 -18.06 -22.38
C GLY A 574 13.87 -19.07 -21.61
N TYR A 575 12.54 -18.91 -21.63
CA TYR A 575 11.63 -19.88 -21.03
C TYR A 575 11.55 -21.16 -21.87
N GLN A 576 11.21 -22.27 -21.21
CA GLN A 576 11.00 -23.55 -21.90
C GLN A 576 9.76 -23.48 -22.79
N ASP A 577 9.87 -24.04 -24.01
CA ASP A 577 8.74 -24.27 -24.91
C ASP A 577 7.81 -25.34 -24.35
N ARG A 578 6.53 -25.27 -24.66
CA ARG A 578 5.53 -26.27 -24.26
C ARG A 578 5.25 -27.23 -25.39
N VAL A 579 5.14 -28.51 -25.08
CA VAL A 579 4.73 -29.56 -26.00
C VAL A 579 3.53 -30.28 -25.41
N ILE A 580 2.39 -30.09 -26.08
CA ILE A 580 1.10 -30.54 -25.60
C ILE A 580 0.66 -31.76 -26.39
N SER A 581 0.43 -32.87 -25.69
CA SER A 581 -0.13 -34.12 -26.29
C SER A 581 -1.58 -34.26 -25.84
N PHE A 582 -2.50 -34.26 -26.80
CA PHE A 582 -3.93 -34.37 -26.58
C PHE A 582 -4.41 -35.80 -26.69
N PHE A 583 -5.11 -36.31 -25.68
CA PHE A 583 -5.75 -37.62 -25.66
C PHE A 583 -7.29 -37.49 -25.71
N SER A 584 -7.81 -36.28 -25.65
CA SER A 584 -9.21 -35.96 -25.75
C SER A 584 -9.42 -34.62 -26.48
N GLY A 585 -10.67 -34.25 -26.74
CA GLY A 585 -11.03 -32.95 -27.32
C GLY A 585 -10.76 -32.81 -28.85
N PRO A 586 -10.73 -31.58 -29.36
CA PRO A 586 -10.63 -31.28 -30.80
C PRO A 586 -9.32 -31.73 -31.45
N PHE A 587 -8.25 -31.78 -30.67
CA PHE A 587 -6.90 -32.17 -31.12
C PHE A 587 -6.51 -33.59 -30.71
N MET A 588 -7.46 -34.46 -30.41
CA MET A 588 -7.21 -35.84 -29.96
C MET A 588 -6.20 -36.56 -30.86
N ASN A 589 -5.22 -37.23 -30.23
CA ASN A 589 -4.10 -37.94 -30.87
C ASN A 589 -3.11 -37.04 -31.62
N GLN A 590 -3.09 -35.75 -31.30
CA GLN A 590 -2.09 -34.82 -31.82
C GLN A 590 -1.10 -34.41 -30.71
N THR A 591 0.15 -34.14 -31.12
CA THR A 591 1.16 -33.49 -30.26
C THR A 591 1.54 -32.15 -30.90
N ILE A 592 1.35 -31.05 -30.20
CA ILE A 592 1.57 -29.69 -30.68
C ILE A 592 2.70 -29.06 -29.87
N ALA A 593 3.73 -28.56 -30.56
CA ALA A 593 4.80 -27.78 -29.94
C ALA A 593 4.49 -26.30 -30.04
N LEU A 594 4.48 -25.61 -28.89
CA LEU A 594 4.30 -24.16 -28.78
C LEU A 594 5.65 -23.51 -28.48
N GLN A 595 6.23 -22.86 -29.47
CA GLN A 595 7.47 -22.10 -29.30
C GLN A 595 7.20 -20.75 -28.70
N ASN A 596 8.03 -20.33 -27.73
CA ASN A 596 7.98 -18.99 -27.16
C ASN A 596 8.49 -17.95 -28.16
N VAL A 597 7.61 -17.08 -28.59
CA VAL A 597 7.91 -16.01 -29.55
C VAL A 597 7.40 -14.68 -29.04
N TYR A 598 7.96 -13.59 -29.55
CA TYR A 598 7.52 -12.25 -29.28
C TYR A 598 6.89 -11.64 -30.54
N GLN A 599 5.73 -11.00 -30.40
CA GLN A 599 5.09 -10.27 -31.47
C GLN A 599 4.79 -8.83 -30.97
N SER A 600 5.38 -7.85 -31.64
CA SER A 600 5.13 -6.44 -31.36
C SER A 600 3.97 -5.91 -32.21
N SER A 601 3.13 -5.06 -31.65
CA SER A 601 2.12 -4.31 -32.40
C SER A 601 2.80 -3.48 -33.49
N GLY A 602 2.45 -3.75 -34.76
CA GLY A 602 3.00 -3.02 -35.92
C GLY A 602 4.12 -3.72 -36.67
N ILE A 603 4.60 -4.88 -36.24
CA ILE A 603 5.53 -5.73 -37.00
C ILE A 603 4.79 -6.97 -37.50
N ALA A 604 4.88 -7.24 -38.79
CA ALA A 604 4.46 -8.49 -39.37
C ALA A 604 5.52 -9.57 -39.13
N GLY A 605 5.20 -10.57 -38.29
CA GLY A 605 6.03 -11.73 -38.03
C GLY A 605 6.43 -11.90 -36.56
N ASN A 606 6.73 -13.14 -36.20
CA ASN A 606 7.18 -13.53 -34.86
C ASN A 606 8.68 -13.34 -34.73
N THR A 607 9.13 -12.75 -33.63
CA THR A 607 10.58 -12.62 -33.34
C THR A 607 10.91 -13.33 -32.02
N SER A 608 12.15 -13.73 -31.86
CA SER A 608 12.65 -14.34 -30.62
C SER A 608 13.06 -13.30 -29.58
N THR A 609 13.09 -12.01 -29.94
CA THR A 609 13.53 -10.91 -29.08
C THR A 609 12.59 -9.72 -29.18
N LEU A 610 12.48 -8.94 -28.12
CA LEU A 610 11.86 -7.64 -28.12
C LEU A 610 12.65 -6.71 -29.04
N THR A 611 12.05 -6.30 -30.15
CA THR A 611 12.68 -5.41 -31.14
C THR A 611 12.15 -3.97 -30.99
N ASP A 612 12.83 -3.06 -31.65
CA ASP A 612 12.85 -1.60 -31.70
C ASP A 612 11.51 -0.83 -31.71
N HIS A 613 10.46 -1.32 -31.08
CA HIS A 613 9.16 -0.66 -31.07
C HIS A 613 8.70 -0.30 -29.65
N ASP A 614 7.76 0.66 -29.57
CA ASP A 614 7.11 1.11 -28.34
C ASP A 614 6.45 -0.06 -27.59
N SER A 615 7.23 -0.63 -26.67
CA SER A 615 6.79 -1.79 -25.86
C SER A 615 6.23 -1.35 -24.51
N SER A 616 6.33 -0.07 -24.15
CA SER A 616 5.83 0.41 -22.86
C SER A 616 4.31 0.48 -22.85
N SER A 617 3.70 -0.03 -21.80
CA SER A 617 2.27 0.20 -21.57
C SER A 617 2.01 1.70 -21.40
N ARG A 618 0.93 2.19 -21.98
CA ARG A 618 0.51 3.59 -21.94
C ARG A 618 -0.84 3.72 -21.26
N THR A 619 -0.88 4.50 -20.21
CA THR A 619 -2.09 4.75 -19.42
C THR A 619 -2.51 6.21 -19.54
N PHE A 620 -3.73 6.45 -19.98
CA PHE A 620 -4.41 7.72 -19.81
C PHE A 620 -5.29 7.65 -18.57
N THR A 621 -5.12 8.60 -17.66
CA THR A 621 -5.93 8.71 -16.44
C THR A 621 -6.46 10.12 -16.28
N TRP A 622 -7.70 10.22 -15.79
CA TRP A 622 -8.28 11.50 -15.40
C TRP A 622 -9.22 11.35 -14.20
N ASN A 623 -9.40 12.43 -13.49
CA ASN A 623 -10.31 12.50 -12.35
C ASN A 623 -11.01 13.84 -12.23
N LEU A 624 -12.18 13.78 -11.60
CA LEU A 624 -12.91 14.97 -11.13
C LEU A 624 -13.38 14.69 -9.70
N GLU A 625 -13.07 15.58 -8.80
CA GLU A 625 -13.39 15.43 -7.38
C GLU A 625 -13.94 16.72 -6.80
N ALA A 626 -14.89 16.60 -5.89
CA ALA A 626 -15.43 17.69 -5.09
C ALA A 626 -15.39 17.30 -3.61
N GLU A 627 -14.90 18.20 -2.77
CA GLU A 627 -14.83 18.01 -1.32
C GLU A 627 -15.39 19.23 -0.59
N ALA A 628 -16.30 18.99 0.35
CA ALA A 628 -16.94 20.05 1.12
C ALA A 628 -17.04 19.70 2.61
N PRO A 629 -16.69 20.62 3.53
CA PRO A 629 -17.05 20.50 4.93
C PRO A 629 -18.55 20.75 5.07
N LEU A 630 -19.32 19.70 5.41
CA LEU A 630 -20.77 19.84 5.69
C LEU A 630 -21.04 20.46 7.06
N ARG A 631 -20.20 20.12 8.04
CA ARG A 631 -20.20 20.67 9.40
C ARG A 631 -18.77 20.74 9.92
N LYS A 632 -18.55 21.38 11.06
CA LYS A 632 -17.21 21.53 11.68
C LYS A 632 -16.42 20.20 11.73
N ASN A 633 -17.11 19.07 11.91
CA ASN A 633 -16.48 17.75 12.13
C ASN A 633 -16.86 16.73 11.04
N ILE A 634 -17.52 17.14 9.97
CA ILE A 634 -17.99 16.24 8.92
C ILE A 634 -17.59 16.83 7.56
N SER A 635 -16.82 16.08 6.77
CA SER A 635 -16.62 16.39 5.36
C SER A 635 -17.23 15.31 4.46
N LEU A 636 -17.64 15.75 3.29
CA LEU A 636 -18.11 14.92 2.20
C LEU A 636 -17.17 15.10 1.03
N ARG A 637 -16.73 13.98 0.45
CA ARG A 637 -15.92 13.92 -0.76
C ARG A 637 -16.63 13.05 -1.76
N ALA A 638 -16.77 13.53 -2.98
CA ALA A 638 -17.31 12.78 -4.11
C ALA A 638 -16.32 12.88 -5.27
N GLY A 639 -16.03 11.75 -5.94
CA GLY A 639 -15.07 11.72 -7.03
C GLY A 639 -15.45 10.71 -8.10
N TYR A 640 -14.99 10.99 -9.32
CA TYR A 640 -15.01 10.08 -10.45
C TYR A 640 -13.59 9.94 -11.01
N TYR A 641 -13.19 8.71 -11.29
CA TYR A 641 -11.86 8.33 -11.76
C TYR A 641 -12.01 7.41 -12.97
N GLU A 642 -11.21 7.62 -13.99
CA GLU A 642 -11.15 6.74 -15.15
C GLU A 642 -9.71 6.53 -15.59
N THR A 643 -9.36 5.27 -15.85
CA THR A 643 -8.04 4.86 -16.30
C THR A 643 -8.19 3.93 -17.49
N GLN A 644 -7.51 4.23 -18.58
CA GLN A 644 -7.44 3.42 -19.80
C GLN A 644 -5.99 3.09 -20.07
N THR A 645 -5.66 1.80 -20.14
CA THR A 645 -4.32 1.32 -20.43
C THR A 645 -4.33 0.53 -21.73
N VAL A 646 -3.33 0.77 -22.55
CA VAL A 646 -3.06 0.04 -23.80
C VAL A 646 -1.62 -0.45 -23.80
N ASN A 647 -1.28 -1.33 -24.71
CA ASN A 647 0.04 -1.93 -24.85
C ASN A 647 0.45 -2.74 -23.60
N LEU A 648 -0.52 -3.39 -22.93
CA LEU A 648 -0.19 -4.36 -21.88
C LEU A 648 0.39 -5.62 -22.49
N PHE A 649 1.37 -6.22 -21.80
CA PHE A 649 1.88 -7.53 -22.22
C PHE A 649 0.86 -8.62 -21.87
N ILE A 650 0.52 -9.41 -22.88
CA ILE A 650 -0.31 -10.61 -22.78
C ILE A 650 0.43 -11.83 -23.32
N LEU A 651 0.18 -12.99 -22.76
CA LEU A 651 0.73 -14.26 -23.22
C LEU A 651 -0.41 -15.10 -23.81
N ASP A 652 -0.33 -15.41 -25.12
CA ASP A 652 -1.41 -16.08 -25.85
C ASP A 652 -0.91 -17.36 -26.55
N PRO A 653 -1.47 -18.54 -26.22
CA PRO A 653 -1.18 -19.79 -26.95
C PRO A 653 -1.96 -19.81 -28.27
N ILE A 654 -1.26 -19.80 -29.39
CA ILE A 654 -1.83 -19.93 -30.73
C ILE A 654 -1.59 -21.35 -31.24
N LEU A 655 -2.66 -22.14 -31.19
CA LEU A 655 -2.67 -23.50 -31.73
C LEU A 655 -2.71 -23.48 -33.28
N PRO A 656 -2.06 -24.43 -34.00
CA PRO A 656 -2.08 -24.43 -35.44
C PRO A 656 -3.45 -24.88 -35.97
N VAL A 657 -3.90 -24.29 -37.07
CA VAL A 657 -5.10 -24.76 -37.80
C VAL A 657 -4.79 -26.11 -38.50
N THR A 658 -3.55 -26.28 -38.95
CA THR A 658 -3.04 -27.52 -39.54
C THR A 658 -1.59 -27.73 -39.11
N GLY A 659 -1.20 -29.02 -38.94
CA GLY A 659 0.17 -29.36 -38.52
C GLY A 659 0.32 -29.42 -37.01
N THR A 660 1.57 -29.47 -36.53
CA THR A 660 1.96 -29.74 -35.12
C THR A 660 2.81 -28.63 -34.50
N SER A 661 2.96 -27.48 -35.17
CA SER A 661 3.73 -26.34 -34.68
C SER A 661 2.82 -25.15 -34.48
N GLY A 662 2.73 -24.71 -33.23
CA GLY A 662 2.04 -23.47 -32.78
C GLY A 662 3.02 -22.51 -32.13
N SER A 663 2.50 -21.48 -31.50
CA SER A 663 3.32 -20.47 -30.84
C SER A 663 2.71 -20.08 -29.50
N MET A 664 3.56 -19.88 -28.49
CA MET A 664 3.23 -19.16 -27.28
C MET A 664 3.69 -17.72 -27.47
N VAL A 665 2.75 -16.84 -27.79
CA VAL A 665 3.05 -15.48 -28.22
C VAL A 665 2.99 -14.53 -27.05
N LEU A 666 4.09 -13.84 -26.78
CA LEU A 666 4.09 -12.67 -25.90
C LEU A 666 3.84 -11.43 -26.73
N GLU A 667 2.72 -10.75 -26.51
CA GLU A 667 2.30 -9.56 -27.25
C GLU A 667 2.19 -8.36 -26.34
N ASN A 668 2.39 -7.14 -26.88
CA ASN A 668 2.07 -5.89 -26.21
C ASN A 668 0.80 -5.22 -26.78
N THR A 669 -0.22 -6.01 -26.99
CA THR A 669 -1.52 -5.58 -27.59
C THR A 669 -2.62 -5.47 -26.55
N GLY A 670 -2.38 -5.90 -25.32
CA GLY A 670 -3.38 -5.97 -24.27
C GLY A 670 -3.90 -4.59 -23.86
N THR A 671 -5.14 -4.58 -23.41
CA THR A 671 -5.84 -3.35 -23.00
C THR A 671 -6.56 -3.56 -21.66
N SER A 672 -6.76 -2.48 -20.93
CA SER A 672 -7.64 -2.48 -19.77
C SER A 672 -8.34 -1.13 -19.60
N ASN A 673 -9.52 -1.16 -19.01
CA ASN A 673 -10.30 0.02 -18.68
C ASN A 673 -10.86 -0.11 -17.25
N TYR A 674 -10.65 0.91 -16.44
CA TYR A 674 -11.19 1.02 -15.10
C TYR A 674 -11.94 2.33 -14.92
N ARG A 675 -13.13 2.26 -14.29
CA ARG A 675 -13.95 3.40 -13.94
C ARG A 675 -14.42 3.26 -12.51
N GLN A 676 -14.41 4.37 -11.76
CA GLN A 676 -14.89 4.40 -10.38
C GLN A 676 -15.61 5.70 -10.09
N ALA A 677 -16.79 5.60 -9.50
CA ALA A 677 -17.46 6.70 -8.82
C ALA A 677 -17.43 6.42 -7.31
N GLN A 678 -17.03 7.41 -6.51
CA GLN A 678 -16.82 7.24 -5.08
C GLN A 678 -17.46 8.39 -4.31
N VAL A 679 -18.04 8.06 -3.15
CA VAL A 679 -18.50 9.04 -2.15
C VAL A 679 -17.95 8.63 -0.80
N THR A 680 -17.29 9.55 -0.11
CA THR A 680 -16.72 9.33 1.23
C THR A 680 -17.24 10.38 2.21
N VAL A 681 -17.74 9.93 3.33
CA VAL A 681 -18.09 10.76 4.48
C VAL A 681 -17.03 10.54 5.55
N ARG A 682 -16.38 11.60 5.98
CA ARG A 682 -15.42 11.59 7.08
C ARG A 682 -16.02 12.35 8.26
N TYR A 683 -16.11 11.69 9.40
CA TYR A 683 -16.53 12.28 10.68
C TYR A 683 -15.36 12.28 11.65
N ARG A 684 -14.86 13.47 12.02
CA ARG A 684 -13.73 13.66 12.91
C ARG A 684 -14.05 14.68 14.00
N PRO A 685 -14.72 14.26 15.09
CA PRO A 685 -15.08 15.16 16.20
C PRO A 685 -13.87 15.62 17.02
N SER A 686 -12.76 14.89 17.00
CA SER A 686 -11.49 15.21 17.66
C SER A 686 -10.34 14.45 17.00
N GLU A 687 -9.11 14.76 17.32
CA GLU A 687 -7.91 14.05 16.83
C GLU A 687 -7.90 12.56 17.19
N ARG A 688 -8.55 12.20 18.29
CA ARG A 688 -8.62 10.81 18.81
C ARG A 688 -9.88 10.06 18.40
N ASN A 689 -10.69 10.64 17.53
CA ASN A 689 -11.93 10.03 17.07
C ASN A 689 -12.12 10.34 15.60
N GLU A 690 -12.12 9.32 14.78
CA GLU A 690 -12.34 9.44 13.35
C GLU A 690 -13.14 8.24 12.83
N LEU A 691 -14.06 8.49 11.92
CA LEU A 691 -14.81 7.47 11.19
C LEU A 691 -14.88 7.88 9.73
N ASN A 692 -14.45 7.00 8.86
CA ASN A 692 -14.53 7.13 7.41
C ASN A 692 -15.51 6.10 6.89
N ILE A 693 -16.47 6.52 6.07
CA ILE A 693 -17.42 5.64 5.38
C ILE A 693 -17.38 5.99 3.91
N SER A 694 -17.05 5.03 3.08
CA SER A 694 -16.92 5.18 1.64
C SER A 694 -17.84 4.20 0.92
N TYR A 695 -18.51 4.68 -0.11
CA TYR A 695 -19.13 3.85 -1.12
C TYR A 695 -18.43 4.07 -2.44
N ALA A 696 -18.01 2.99 -3.09
CA ALA A 696 -17.44 3.00 -4.43
C ALA A 696 -18.23 2.09 -5.36
N TRP A 697 -18.65 2.66 -6.48
CA TRP A 697 -19.07 1.93 -7.65
C TRP A 697 -17.90 1.85 -8.61
N SER A 698 -17.58 0.65 -9.12
CA SER A 698 -16.47 0.49 -10.05
C SER A 698 -16.75 -0.55 -11.12
N ARG A 699 -15.97 -0.50 -12.20
CA ARG A 699 -15.98 -1.49 -13.28
C ARG A 699 -14.58 -1.65 -13.83
N ALA A 700 -14.08 -2.88 -13.84
CA ALA A 700 -12.78 -3.27 -14.38
C ALA A 700 -12.95 -4.24 -15.54
N ARG A 701 -12.45 -3.90 -16.72
CA ARG A 701 -12.44 -4.76 -17.91
C ARG A 701 -11.09 -4.71 -18.59
N GLY A 702 -10.69 -5.81 -19.22
CA GLY A 702 -9.43 -5.90 -19.95
C GLY A 702 -9.13 -7.29 -20.46
N ASP A 703 -7.94 -7.45 -20.98
CA ASP A 703 -7.36 -8.74 -21.36
C ASP A 703 -7.00 -9.54 -20.11
N LEU A 704 -7.34 -10.85 -20.12
CA LEU A 704 -7.23 -11.71 -18.95
C LEU A 704 -5.83 -12.33 -18.78
N ASN A 705 -5.07 -12.49 -19.86
CA ASN A 705 -3.75 -13.11 -19.85
C ASN A 705 -2.60 -12.11 -19.67
N THR A 706 -2.80 -11.04 -18.88
CA THR A 706 -1.72 -10.10 -18.58
C THR A 706 -0.64 -10.74 -17.73
N LEU A 707 0.63 -10.30 -17.90
CA LEU A 707 1.73 -10.73 -17.01
C LEU A 707 1.39 -10.35 -15.56
N SER A 708 1.46 -11.34 -14.67
CA SER A 708 1.20 -11.17 -13.23
C SER A 708 2.46 -11.43 -12.41
N ASP A 709 2.40 -11.15 -11.11
CA ASP A 709 3.59 -11.11 -10.25
C ASP A 709 4.02 -12.46 -9.65
N SER A 710 3.18 -13.15 -8.89
CA SER A 710 3.64 -14.28 -8.07
C SER A 710 3.75 -15.58 -8.82
N PHE A 711 2.72 -15.92 -9.60
CA PHE A 711 2.69 -17.03 -10.52
C PHE A 711 2.48 -16.47 -11.91
N LEU A 712 3.57 -16.14 -12.59
CA LEU A 712 3.52 -15.56 -13.93
C LEU A 712 2.83 -16.52 -14.91
N PRO A 713 2.18 -16.02 -15.96
CA PRO A 713 1.53 -16.87 -16.97
C PRO A 713 2.45 -17.94 -17.54
N VAL A 714 3.75 -17.63 -17.74
CA VAL A 714 4.75 -18.60 -18.21
C VAL A 714 5.03 -19.71 -17.20
N GLN A 715 4.71 -19.52 -15.92
CA GLN A 715 4.85 -20.49 -14.81
C GLN A 715 3.50 -21.12 -14.43
N ALA A 716 2.40 -20.68 -15.03
CA ALA A 716 1.09 -21.26 -14.79
C ALA A 716 1.03 -22.69 -15.36
N PRO A 717 0.40 -23.64 -14.69
CA PRO A 717 0.22 -24.99 -15.21
C PRO A 717 -0.39 -24.99 -16.61
N VAL A 718 -1.51 -24.34 -16.77
CA VAL A 718 -2.23 -24.19 -18.05
C VAL A 718 -2.31 -22.73 -18.41
N ILE A 719 -2.01 -22.39 -19.65
CA ILE A 719 -2.17 -21.04 -20.21
C ILE A 719 -3.28 -21.13 -21.25
N ARG A 720 -4.38 -20.46 -21.01
CA ARG A 720 -5.56 -20.43 -21.90
C ARG A 720 -5.38 -19.38 -22.99
N PRO A 721 -6.10 -19.48 -24.10
CA PRO A 721 -6.21 -18.39 -25.07
C PRO A 721 -6.70 -17.09 -24.39
N ASN A 722 -6.10 -15.96 -24.79
CA ASN A 722 -6.47 -14.68 -24.22
C ASN A 722 -7.93 -14.32 -24.54
N ALA A 723 -8.58 -13.66 -23.61
CA ALA A 723 -9.94 -13.16 -23.80
C ALA A 723 -10.05 -11.76 -23.19
N TYR A 724 -10.80 -10.88 -23.84
CA TYR A 724 -11.18 -9.60 -23.28
C TYR A 724 -12.50 -9.73 -22.52
N GLY A 725 -12.46 -9.43 -21.22
CA GLY A 725 -13.62 -9.66 -20.36
C GLY A 725 -13.67 -8.76 -19.12
N VAL A 726 -14.41 -9.24 -18.15
CA VAL A 726 -14.41 -8.69 -16.79
C VAL A 726 -13.11 -9.14 -16.11
N LEU A 727 -12.39 -8.21 -15.49
CA LEU A 727 -11.14 -8.57 -14.81
C LEU A 727 -11.43 -9.30 -13.48
N PRO A 728 -10.57 -10.24 -13.04
CA PRO A 728 -10.73 -10.95 -11.76
C PRO A 728 -10.84 -10.04 -10.53
N SER A 729 -10.37 -8.80 -10.63
CA SER A 729 -10.46 -7.77 -9.58
C SER A 729 -11.75 -6.93 -9.62
N ASP A 730 -12.68 -7.20 -10.53
CA ASP A 730 -13.88 -6.39 -10.68
C ASP A 730 -14.87 -6.59 -9.53
N ILE A 731 -15.13 -5.54 -8.77
CA ILE A 731 -16.14 -5.50 -7.70
C ILE A 731 -17.05 -4.26 -7.89
N PRO A 732 -18.18 -4.40 -8.55
CA PRO A 732 -19.03 -3.28 -8.94
C PRO A 732 -19.52 -2.40 -7.81
N ASN A 733 -19.66 -2.93 -6.61
CA ASN A 733 -20.10 -2.16 -5.44
C ASN A 733 -19.28 -2.52 -4.22
N ARG A 734 -18.76 -1.51 -3.53
CA ARG A 734 -18.03 -1.65 -2.26
C ARG A 734 -18.45 -0.60 -1.26
N VAL A 735 -18.78 -1.01 -0.05
CA VAL A 735 -18.91 -0.14 1.12
C VAL A 735 -17.76 -0.46 2.07
N LEU A 736 -16.93 0.53 2.32
CA LEU A 736 -15.81 0.43 3.23
C LEU A 736 -16.00 1.44 4.36
N ALA A 737 -16.04 0.96 5.60
CA ALA A 737 -16.12 1.80 6.79
C ALA A 737 -14.99 1.45 7.75
N TRP A 738 -14.23 2.45 8.17
CA TRP A 738 -13.15 2.26 9.13
C TRP A 738 -12.93 3.50 9.99
N GLY A 739 -12.34 3.31 11.15
CA GLY A 739 -12.03 4.41 12.03
C GLY A 739 -11.59 3.97 13.41
N TYR A 740 -11.48 4.93 14.31
CA TYR A 740 -11.14 4.71 15.71
C TYR A 740 -11.92 5.69 16.60
N VAL A 741 -12.34 5.20 17.75
CA VAL A 741 -13.13 5.96 18.73
C VAL A 741 -12.60 5.71 20.12
N THR A 742 -12.29 6.80 20.83
CA THR A 742 -11.89 6.72 22.24
C THR A 742 -13.12 6.58 23.12
N LEU A 743 -13.23 5.43 23.79
CA LEU A 743 -14.29 5.10 24.74
C LEU A 743 -13.94 5.57 26.17
N PRO A 744 -14.90 5.55 27.12
CA PRO A 744 -14.62 5.78 28.54
C PRO A 744 -13.44 4.95 29.06
N LYS A 745 -12.71 5.47 30.04
CA LYS A 745 -11.48 4.87 30.61
C LYS A 745 -10.32 4.74 29.60
N LYS A 746 -10.32 5.55 28.52
CA LYS A 746 -9.26 5.61 27.48
C LYS A 746 -9.08 4.31 26.71
N PHE A 747 -10.10 3.52 26.52
CA PHE A 747 -10.09 2.45 25.53
C PHE A 747 -10.22 3.06 24.13
N VAL A 748 -9.48 2.53 23.17
CA VAL A 748 -9.60 2.84 21.74
C VAL A 748 -10.29 1.67 21.06
N PHE A 749 -11.41 1.92 20.42
CA PHE A 749 -12.16 0.94 19.64
C PHE A 749 -12.01 1.27 18.15
N SER A 750 -11.53 0.31 17.37
CA SER A 750 -11.22 0.49 15.96
C SER A 750 -11.94 -0.57 15.13
N PRO A 751 -13.09 -0.24 14.54
CA PRO A 751 -13.81 -1.10 13.61
C PRO A 751 -13.30 -0.90 12.17
N VAL A 752 -13.30 -1.99 11.38
CA VAL A 752 -13.15 -1.99 9.92
C VAL A 752 -14.20 -2.92 9.35
N ALA A 753 -15.10 -2.37 8.54
CA ALA A 753 -16.12 -3.13 7.82
C ALA A 753 -15.89 -3.01 6.32
N ASP A 754 -15.86 -4.14 5.62
CA ASP A 754 -15.76 -4.22 4.16
C ASP A 754 -16.90 -5.08 3.62
N ILE A 755 -17.71 -4.51 2.76
CA ILE A 755 -18.86 -5.15 2.13
C ILE A 755 -18.75 -4.91 0.64
N HIS A 756 -18.69 -5.98 -0.15
CA HIS A 756 -18.60 -5.79 -1.60
C HIS A 756 -19.25 -6.92 -2.40
N THR A 757 -19.54 -6.63 -3.65
CA THR A 757 -19.96 -7.63 -4.63
C THR A 757 -18.90 -8.72 -4.74
N GLY A 758 -19.29 -9.99 -4.84
CA GLY A 758 -18.35 -11.11 -5.01
C GLY A 758 -17.47 -10.93 -6.24
N PHE A 759 -16.24 -11.45 -6.15
CA PHE A 759 -15.30 -11.49 -7.28
C PHE A 759 -15.86 -12.33 -8.44
N PRO A 760 -15.49 -12.02 -9.69
CA PRO A 760 -15.85 -12.85 -10.81
C PRO A 760 -15.07 -14.16 -10.84
N TYR A 761 -15.62 -15.18 -11.50
CA TYR A 761 -14.93 -16.43 -11.84
C TYR A 761 -15.45 -17.03 -13.16
N SER A 762 -14.68 -17.95 -13.73
CA SER A 762 -14.96 -18.63 -14.99
C SER A 762 -15.22 -20.11 -14.76
N ASN A 763 -16.10 -20.71 -15.54
CA ASN A 763 -16.16 -22.17 -15.65
C ASN A 763 -15.12 -22.67 -16.62
N VAL A 764 -14.62 -23.89 -16.38
CA VAL A 764 -13.65 -24.59 -17.22
C VAL A 764 -14.08 -26.03 -17.48
N ASP A 765 -13.55 -26.64 -18.54
CA ASP A 765 -13.73 -28.06 -18.84
C ASP A 765 -12.53 -28.89 -18.35
N VAL A 766 -12.47 -30.15 -18.77
CA VAL A 766 -11.40 -31.10 -18.42
C VAL A 766 -10.02 -30.69 -18.93
N LEU A 767 -9.94 -29.99 -20.06
CA LEU A 767 -8.70 -29.42 -20.62
C LEU A 767 -8.34 -28.07 -20.00
N GLN A 768 -9.14 -27.62 -19.01
CA GLN A 768 -9.01 -26.32 -18.39
C GLN A 768 -9.35 -25.15 -19.33
N ASP A 769 -10.01 -25.41 -20.46
CA ASP A 769 -10.50 -24.36 -21.36
C ASP A 769 -11.77 -23.68 -20.80
N TYR A 770 -11.97 -22.41 -21.14
CA TYR A 770 -13.13 -21.67 -20.71
C TYR A 770 -14.44 -22.23 -21.28
N VAL A 771 -15.42 -22.45 -20.40
CA VAL A 771 -16.78 -22.83 -20.78
C VAL A 771 -17.70 -21.63 -20.63
N GLY A 772 -18.12 -21.06 -21.74
CA GLY A 772 -18.92 -19.84 -21.79
C GLY A 772 -18.07 -18.57 -21.77
N VAL A 773 -18.63 -17.46 -21.28
CA VAL A 773 -17.93 -16.18 -21.20
C VAL A 773 -17.05 -16.14 -19.95
N PRO A 774 -15.74 -15.91 -20.08
CA PRO A 774 -14.85 -15.84 -18.94
C PRO A 774 -15.30 -14.75 -17.93
N ASP A 775 -15.11 -15.04 -16.64
CA ASP A 775 -15.39 -14.14 -15.52
C ASP A 775 -16.81 -13.54 -15.49
N SER A 776 -17.77 -14.28 -16.07
CA SER A 776 -19.17 -13.88 -16.09
C SER A 776 -19.96 -14.27 -14.84
N LEU A 777 -19.47 -15.22 -14.06
CA LEU A 777 -20.07 -15.68 -12.81
C LEU A 777 -19.44 -14.94 -11.62
N ARG A 778 -20.11 -14.97 -10.46
CA ARG A 778 -19.61 -14.27 -9.28
C ARG A 778 -19.75 -15.09 -8.01
N PHE A 779 -18.77 -14.97 -7.15
CA PHE A 779 -18.85 -15.39 -5.76
C PHE A 779 -19.99 -14.66 -5.04
N PRO A 780 -20.49 -15.19 -3.92
CA PRO A 780 -21.43 -14.50 -3.05
C PRO A 780 -20.89 -13.15 -2.56
N VAL A 781 -21.82 -12.26 -2.16
CA VAL A 781 -21.46 -10.97 -1.57
C VAL A 781 -20.54 -11.18 -0.36
N TYR A 782 -19.38 -10.56 -0.40
CA TYR A 782 -18.40 -10.56 0.69
C TYR A 782 -18.83 -9.60 1.80
N PHE A 783 -18.64 -10.01 3.04
CA PHE A 783 -18.81 -9.16 4.22
C PHE A 783 -17.80 -9.53 5.29
N SER A 784 -17.02 -8.57 5.76
CA SER A 784 -16.08 -8.72 6.86
C SER A 784 -16.25 -7.56 7.84
N LEU A 785 -16.24 -7.88 9.14
CA LEU A 785 -16.15 -6.89 10.22
C LEU A 785 -14.98 -7.25 11.12
N ASN A 786 -13.94 -6.43 11.08
CA ASN A 786 -12.75 -6.53 11.92
C ASN A 786 -12.84 -5.51 13.03
N VAL A 787 -12.44 -5.86 14.24
CA VAL A 787 -12.43 -4.93 15.38
C VAL A 787 -11.16 -5.08 16.18
N LYS A 788 -10.71 -3.95 16.76
CA LYS A 788 -9.66 -3.92 17.77
C LYS A 788 -10.13 -3.07 18.95
N LEU A 789 -9.87 -3.52 20.16
CA LEU A 789 -10.08 -2.77 21.40
C LEU A 789 -8.75 -2.72 22.14
N ALA A 790 -8.15 -1.57 22.25
CA ALA A 790 -6.85 -1.38 22.84
C ALA A 790 -6.88 -0.34 23.97
N ARG A 791 -5.92 -0.41 24.89
CA ARG A 791 -5.74 0.58 25.95
C ARG A 791 -4.29 0.71 26.37
N ASP A 792 -3.90 1.93 26.66
CA ASP A 792 -2.61 2.28 27.24
C ASP A 792 -2.63 2.14 28.76
N PHE A 793 -1.63 1.45 29.30
CA PHE A 793 -1.37 1.30 30.72
C PHE A 793 0.01 1.89 31.05
N MET A 794 0.10 2.60 32.16
CA MET A 794 1.36 3.11 32.69
C MET A 794 1.89 2.17 33.77
N VAL A 795 2.90 1.38 33.46
CA VAL A 795 3.47 0.36 34.37
C VAL A 795 4.86 0.80 34.85
N ARG A 796 5.17 0.57 36.13
CA ARG A 796 6.51 0.72 36.65
C ARG A 796 7.32 -0.55 36.35
N MET A 797 8.34 -0.44 35.51
CA MET A 797 9.24 -1.55 35.26
C MET A 797 10.32 -1.65 36.35
N PRO A 798 10.61 -2.87 36.87
CA PRO A 798 11.57 -3.06 37.97
C PRO A 798 13.05 -2.96 37.54
N PHE A 799 13.34 -2.73 36.27
CA PHE A 799 14.71 -2.74 35.73
C PHE A 799 15.15 -1.33 35.31
N GLY A 800 16.25 -0.81 35.93
CA GLY A 800 16.89 0.46 35.62
C GLY A 800 17.02 1.38 36.83
N GLU A 801 18.07 2.24 36.87
CA GLU A 801 18.47 3.10 38.00
C GLU A 801 17.42 4.14 38.45
N LYS A 802 16.35 4.34 37.71
CA LYS A 802 15.14 5.12 38.15
C LYS A 802 13.93 4.46 37.59
N ALA A 803 13.02 3.98 38.44
CA ALA A 803 11.73 3.40 38.09
C ALA A 803 10.86 4.39 37.28
N LYS A 804 11.16 4.59 36.00
CA LYS A 804 10.30 5.35 35.05
C LYS A 804 9.03 4.54 34.79
N ARG A 805 7.90 5.26 34.78
CA ARG A 805 6.64 4.67 34.28
C ARG A 805 6.76 4.53 32.77
N ARG A 806 6.48 3.33 32.27
CA ARG A 806 6.48 3.02 30.83
C ARG A 806 5.07 2.77 30.35
N LYS A 807 4.83 3.15 29.13
CA LYS A 807 3.56 2.92 28.43
C LYS A 807 3.54 1.50 27.89
N ILE A 808 2.52 0.72 28.24
CA ILE A 808 2.19 -0.56 27.63
C ILE A 808 0.85 -0.39 26.94
N ASN A 809 0.80 -0.64 25.63
CA ASN A 809 -0.46 -0.76 24.90
C ASN A 809 -0.85 -2.22 24.86
N ILE A 810 -2.06 -2.54 25.30
CA ILE A 810 -2.62 -3.89 25.22
C ILE A 810 -3.95 -3.79 24.47
N GLY A 811 -4.04 -4.53 23.38
CA GLY A 811 -5.21 -4.65 22.54
C GLY A 811 -5.68 -6.11 22.40
N VAL A 812 -6.96 -6.27 22.15
CA VAL A 812 -7.58 -7.49 21.65
C VAL A 812 -8.14 -7.18 20.29
N PHE A 813 -7.83 -7.98 19.29
CA PHE A 813 -8.43 -7.83 17.97
C PHE A 813 -9.17 -9.12 17.57
N SER A 814 -10.16 -8.93 16.71
CA SER A 814 -10.84 -10.04 16.06
C SER A 814 -11.08 -9.67 14.59
N LEU A 815 -10.57 -10.49 13.72
CA LEU A 815 -10.85 -10.41 12.29
C LEU A 815 -12.08 -11.26 12.01
N ASP A 816 -12.99 -10.72 11.18
CA ASP A 816 -14.28 -11.31 10.87
C ASP A 816 -15.08 -11.73 12.11
N VAL A 817 -15.40 -10.75 12.95
CA VAL A 817 -16.18 -10.97 14.21
C VAL A 817 -17.47 -11.74 13.95
N THR A 818 -18.10 -11.50 12.80
CA THR A 818 -19.36 -12.12 12.43
C THR A 818 -19.22 -13.61 12.09
N ASN A 819 -17.98 -14.04 11.81
CA ASN A 819 -17.68 -15.41 11.36
C ASN A 819 -18.55 -15.83 10.16
N ARG A 820 -18.79 -14.87 9.24
CA ARG A 820 -19.56 -15.14 8.04
C ARG A 820 -18.76 -16.05 7.11
N LEU A 821 -19.46 -16.96 6.47
CA LEU A 821 -18.86 -17.83 5.46
C LEU A 821 -18.68 -17.02 4.15
N ASN A 822 -17.48 -16.53 3.93
CA ASN A 822 -17.06 -15.90 2.67
C ASN A 822 -16.26 -16.96 1.90
N PRO A 823 -16.79 -17.57 0.84
CA PRO A 823 -16.06 -18.60 0.11
C PRO A 823 -14.85 -18.00 -0.60
N HIS A 824 -13.74 -18.73 -0.56
CA HIS A 824 -12.49 -18.39 -1.26
C HIS A 824 -12.38 -19.15 -2.59
N ASP A 825 -12.86 -20.42 -2.62
CA ASP A 825 -12.72 -21.34 -3.74
C ASP A 825 -14.09 -21.75 -4.29
N VAL A 826 -14.10 -22.19 -5.55
CA VAL A 826 -15.28 -22.78 -6.20
C VAL A 826 -14.83 -23.94 -7.11
N PHE A 827 -15.52 -25.06 -7.06
CA PHE A 827 -15.32 -26.15 -8.01
C PHE A 827 -15.95 -25.73 -9.35
N ASN A 828 -15.15 -25.11 -10.21
CA ASN A 828 -15.59 -24.47 -11.44
C ASN A 828 -15.43 -25.35 -12.70
N ASN A 829 -14.89 -26.57 -12.56
CA ASN A 829 -14.81 -27.52 -13.65
C ASN A 829 -16.18 -28.16 -13.89
N VAL A 830 -16.72 -28.00 -15.11
CA VAL A 830 -18.09 -28.48 -15.46
C VAL A 830 -18.22 -29.99 -15.46
N THR A 831 -17.10 -30.74 -15.50
CA THR A 831 -17.11 -32.21 -15.44
C THR A 831 -17.00 -32.73 -14.01
N SER A 832 -16.76 -31.85 -13.01
CA SER A 832 -16.68 -32.25 -11.63
C SER A 832 -18.06 -32.59 -11.03
N PRO A 833 -18.19 -33.68 -10.25
CA PRO A 833 -19.39 -33.95 -9.49
C PRO A 833 -19.67 -32.89 -8.39
N LEU A 834 -18.66 -32.09 -8.04
CA LEU A 834 -18.80 -30.94 -7.10
C LEU A 834 -19.01 -29.59 -7.81
N PHE A 835 -19.26 -29.60 -9.13
CA PHE A 835 -19.43 -28.39 -9.92
C PHE A 835 -20.37 -27.37 -9.26
N GLY A 836 -19.91 -26.11 -9.15
CA GLY A 836 -20.67 -25.02 -8.55
C GLY A 836 -20.66 -24.96 -7.01
N VAL A 837 -20.02 -25.91 -6.35
CA VAL A 837 -19.87 -25.89 -4.89
C VAL A 837 -18.79 -24.89 -4.48
N PHE A 838 -19.13 -23.99 -3.56
CA PHE A 838 -18.19 -23.04 -2.95
C PHE A 838 -17.49 -23.67 -1.74
N ALA A 839 -16.22 -23.38 -1.59
CA ALA A 839 -15.35 -23.93 -0.53
C ALA A 839 -14.36 -22.87 0.01
N GLY A 840 -13.42 -23.27 0.85
CA GLY A 840 -12.33 -22.42 1.31
C GLY A 840 -12.76 -21.26 2.22
N PHE A 841 -13.67 -21.50 3.16
CA PHE A 841 -14.20 -20.44 4.03
C PHE A 841 -13.20 -20.02 5.11
N PRO A 842 -12.63 -18.81 5.10
CA PRO A 842 -11.84 -18.32 6.22
C PRO A 842 -12.70 -18.19 7.47
N ARG A 843 -12.09 -18.46 8.63
CA ARG A 843 -12.75 -18.34 9.93
C ARG A 843 -12.31 -17.12 10.69
N ARG A 844 -13.13 -16.70 11.66
CA ARG A 844 -12.78 -15.67 12.62
C ARG A 844 -11.42 -15.96 13.27
N LEU A 845 -10.53 -14.94 13.24
CA LEU A 845 -9.26 -14.97 13.94
C LEU A 845 -9.29 -13.96 15.08
N THR A 846 -8.99 -14.41 16.31
CA THR A 846 -8.87 -13.53 17.47
C THR A 846 -7.44 -13.59 18.01
N GLY A 847 -6.88 -12.46 18.36
CA GLY A 847 -5.52 -12.35 18.90
C GLY A 847 -5.37 -11.20 19.87
N LEU A 848 -4.17 -11.14 20.45
CA LEU A 848 -3.73 -10.05 21.30
C LEU A 848 -2.77 -9.15 20.51
N ASP A 849 -2.70 -7.87 20.86
CA ASP A 849 -1.74 -6.90 20.36
C ASP A 849 -1.09 -6.26 21.58
N ILE A 850 0.23 -6.43 21.74
CA ILE A 850 0.96 -5.97 22.92
C ILE A 850 2.18 -5.17 22.47
N ASN A 851 2.20 -3.88 22.81
CA ASN A 851 3.29 -2.97 22.54
C ASN A 851 3.86 -2.41 23.85
N LEU A 852 5.16 -2.52 24.00
CA LEU A 852 5.89 -1.99 25.14
C LEU A 852 6.73 -0.80 24.67
N GLY A 853 6.26 0.43 24.92
CA GLY A 853 6.95 1.66 24.56
C GLY A 853 7.42 2.47 25.77
N GLU A 854 8.18 3.57 25.54
CA GLU A 854 8.55 4.50 26.59
C GLU A 854 7.33 5.20 27.23
#